data_efe78e821c5e623e0f70fb3c847446d7
#
_entry.id   efe78e821c5e623e0f70fb3c847446d7
#
_cell.length_a   1.000
_cell.length_b   1.000
_cell.length_c   1.000
_cell.angle_alpha   90.00
_cell.angle_beta   90.00
_cell.angle_gamma   90.00
#
_symmetry.space_group_name_H-M   'P 1'
#
loop_
_entity.id
_entity.type
_entity.pdbx_description
1 polymer ?
#
loop_
_entity_poly.entity_id
_entity_poly.type
_entity_poly.pdbx_seq_one_letter_code
_entity_poly.pdbx_strand_id
1 'polypeptide(L)'
;MAVLSVQNLDMEFGERTLFSGVSFEVGERDKIGFIGSNATGKTTLFKLITGELEPSSGGIYPGKSIKIGYLEQHACAGSQKTVYDEMESVFEPLMKKEKRLEELADLIEAGHGDIDALIAEQNRLHNEFEDGGGLTYKSRTRSALTGLGFSESDFSLPCSLLSGGQRSKLALGKLLLSAPDLLLLDEPTNHIDLTSLEWLESFINDYRGSAVIISHDRYFLDKVTTKTMLLENGKIEMFNGGYSRFLEQKTERDEIERRHYERQMDEVHRLEGIIEQQRRWRHFITADSKQKMLDKKLAELDAPDRSAKTLGFSFGEVEPTGNEVLNVRGLSKSFGSKDIFSGVEFQLRRFDRAFLLGPNGCGKTTLLKILIGKERADSGSYLFGAGVQLGYFDQTLSSLDGCNTVLDEIWNLHRDFTEARVRTLLGQFLFCADDVFKKVETLSGGEKARLSLLKLMLSGANVLLLDEPTNHLDIPSREALEAALLDFGGTMLVVSHDRYFINKLSTRVLSIGMGGAESFDGGYDDYAARIAEQSAEKPKTAKTVGKGGEDYKRRKERESELRRTATAIKRCEERINELDELIANTNAEMSTPETAADYARVMELTETLGRLNGEQTELMLQWEELENRKAQLEGEE
;
A
#
# COMPACT_ATOMS: atom_id res chain seq x y z
N MET A 1 -5.99 -27.03 4.62
CA MET A 1 -6.01 -27.66 3.27
C MET A 1 -5.64 -26.62 2.22
N ALA A 2 -5.09 -27.02 1.06
CA ALA A 2 -4.83 -26.06 -0.01
C ALA A 2 -6.15 -25.65 -0.69
N VAL A 3 -6.39 -24.36 -0.80
CA VAL A 3 -7.54 -23.77 -1.52
C VAL A 3 -7.25 -23.74 -3.01
N LEU A 4 -5.99 -23.47 -3.37
CA LEU A 4 -5.50 -23.45 -4.75
C LEU A 4 -4.08 -24.02 -4.78
N SER A 5 -3.78 -24.91 -5.75
CA SER A 5 -2.43 -25.39 -6.06
C SER A 5 -2.11 -25.12 -7.52
N VAL A 6 -0.97 -24.51 -7.77
CA VAL A 6 -0.43 -24.22 -9.11
C VAL A 6 0.85 -25.02 -9.26
N GLN A 7 1.00 -25.75 -10.38
CA GLN A 7 2.13 -26.66 -10.59
C GLN A 7 2.75 -26.48 -11.98
N ASN A 8 4.05 -26.19 -12.00
CA ASN A 8 4.89 -26.06 -13.19
C ASN A 8 4.23 -25.22 -14.30
N LEU A 9 3.65 -24.08 -13.91
CA LEU A 9 2.91 -23.21 -14.81
C LEU A 9 3.85 -22.38 -15.67
N ASP A 10 3.66 -22.46 -17.00
CA ASP A 10 4.38 -21.64 -17.98
C ASP A 10 3.38 -20.75 -18.73
N MET A 11 3.82 -19.54 -19.05
CA MET A 11 3.04 -18.62 -19.88
C MET A 11 3.92 -17.84 -20.83
N GLU A 12 3.59 -17.92 -22.12
CA GLU A 12 4.32 -17.29 -23.22
C GLU A 12 3.35 -16.51 -24.11
N PHE A 13 3.80 -15.36 -24.60
CA PHE A 13 3.11 -14.58 -25.63
C PHE A 13 4.03 -14.41 -26.83
N GLY A 14 3.83 -15.24 -27.86
CA GLY A 14 4.71 -15.29 -29.02
C GLY A 14 6.13 -15.69 -28.61
N GLU A 15 7.11 -14.81 -28.80
CA GLU A 15 8.51 -15.06 -28.44
C GLU A 15 8.85 -14.64 -26.99
N ARG A 16 7.91 -14.02 -26.28
CA ARG A 16 8.15 -13.51 -24.93
C ARG A 16 7.61 -14.47 -23.88
N THR A 17 8.50 -15.10 -23.11
CA THR A 17 8.15 -15.85 -21.90
C THR A 17 7.90 -14.87 -20.75
N LEU A 18 6.72 -14.93 -20.13
CA LEU A 18 6.41 -14.12 -18.95
C LEU A 18 6.92 -14.78 -17.68
N PHE A 19 6.64 -16.08 -17.52
CA PHE A 19 7.12 -16.89 -16.41
C PHE A 19 7.16 -18.37 -16.82
N SER A 20 8.02 -19.12 -16.15
CA SER A 20 8.25 -20.55 -16.44
C SER A 20 8.46 -21.35 -15.16
N GLY A 21 7.86 -22.56 -15.09
CA GLY A 21 7.99 -23.48 -13.98
C GLY A 21 7.41 -22.99 -12.65
N VAL A 22 6.45 -22.08 -12.72
CA VAL A 22 5.84 -21.47 -11.53
C VAL A 22 5.03 -22.49 -10.76
N SER A 23 5.33 -22.63 -9.45
CA SER A 23 4.61 -23.52 -8.54
C SER A 23 4.41 -22.86 -7.18
N PHE A 24 3.17 -22.84 -6.69
CA PHE A 24 2.82 -22.31 -5.36
C PHE A 24 1.49 -22.86 -4.88
N GLU A 25 1.22 -22.71 -3.59
CA GLU A 25 -0.02 -23.11 -2.96
C GLU A 25 -0.61 -21.97 -2.12
N VAL A 26 -1.94 -21.86 -2.15
CA VAL A 26 -2.72 -20.95 -1.29
C VAL A 26 -3.44 -21.80 -0.25
N GLY A 27 -3.13 -21.61 1.01
CA GLY A 27 -3.79 -22.28 2.13
C GLY A 27 -5.10 -21.61 2.54
N GLU A 28 -5.85 -22.28 3.44
CA GLU A 28 -7.04 -21.69 4.07
C GLU A 28 -6.66 -20.45 4.88
N ARG A 29 -7.44 -19.38 4.72
CA ARG A 29 -7.26 -18.09 5.40
C ARG A 29 -5.94 -17.37 5.09
N ASP A 30 -5.17 -17.85 4.12
CA ASP A 30 -3.97 -17.15 3.69
C ASP A 30 -4.34 -15.79 3.09
N LYS A 31 -3.65 -14.73 3.53
CA LYS A 31 -3.69 -13.40 2.94
C LYS A 31 -2.34 -13.15 2.28
N ILE A 32 -2.30 -13.26 0.97
CA ILE A 32 -1.04 -13.22 0.21
C ILE A 32 -0.95 -11.89 -0.54
N GLY A 33 0.09 -11.10 -0.26
CA GLY A 33 0.47 -9.94 -1.06
C GLY A 33 1.26 -10.38 -2.28
N PHE A 34 0.77 -10.11 -3.49
CA PHE A 34 1.43 -10.49 -4.72
C PHE A 34 2.12 -9.27 -5.34
N ILE A 35 3.45 -9.27 -5.31
CA ILE A 35 4.29 -8.15 -5.72
C ILE A 35 5.20 -8.54 -6.89
N GLY A 36 5.72 -7.53 -7.59
CA GLY A 36 6.61 -7.65 -8.74
C GLY A 36 6.55 -6.39 -9.59
N SER A 37 7.52 -6.17 -10.47
CA SER A 37 7.57 -5.04 -11.38
C SER A 37 6.36 -5.00 -12.33
N ASN A 38 6.13 -3.86 -12.97
CA ASN A 38 5.07 -3.76 -13.97
C ASN A 38 5.36 -4.66 -15.18
N ALA A 39 4.30 -5.18 -15.80
CA ALA A 39 4.35 -6.09 -16.95
C ALA A 39 5.12 -7.42 -16.75
N THR A 40 5.29 -7.89 -15.50
CA THR A 40 5.84 -9.21 -15.19
C THR A 40 4.84 -10.35 -15.33
N GLY A 41 3.54 -10.06 -15.49
CA GLY A 41 2.50 -11.08 -15.66
C GLY A 41 1.60 -11.32 -14.45
N LYS A 42 1.59 -10.42 -13.44
CA LYS A 42 0.74 -10.55 -12.24
C LYS A 42 -0.74 -10.69 -12.60
N THR A 43 -1.29 -9.74 -13.34
CA THR A 43 -2.68 -9.78 -13.83
C THR A 43 -2.94 -10.99 -14.75
N THR A 44 -1.93 -11.39 -15.56
CA THR A 44 -2.03 -12.58 -16.41
C THR A 44 -2.18 -13.84 -15.57
N LEU A 45 -1.45 -13.96 -14.45
CA LEU A 45 -1.61 -15.09 -13.53
C LEU A 45 -3.03 -15.14 -12.94
N PHE A 46 -3.63 -14.00 -12.59
CA PHE A 46 -5.03 -13.96 -12.13
C PHE A 46 -5.99 -14.44 -13.21
N LYS A 47 -5.81 -14.01 -14.46
CA LYS A 47 -6.63 -14.48 -15.60
C LYS A 47 -6.48 -15.97 -15.89
N LEU A 48 -5.30 -16.54 -15.66
CA LEU A 48 -5.08 -17.99 -15.73
C LEU A 48 -5.81 -18.71 -14.59
N ILE A 49 -5.78 -18.19 -13.36
CA ILE A 49 -6.47 -18.76 -12.20
C ILE A 49 -7.99 -18.69 -12.38
N THR A 50 -8.52 -17.62 -13.00
CA THR A 50 -9.97 -17.50 -13.29
C THR A 50 -10.42 -18.31 -14.51
N GLY A 51 -9.47 -18.82 -15.30
CA GLY A 51 -9.79 -19.56 -16.53
C GLY A 51 -10.11 -18.67 -17.74
N GLU A 52 -9.89 -17.36 -17.65
CA GLU A 52 -10.01 -16.44 -18.79
C GLU A 52 -8.91 -16.63 -19.84
N LEU A 53 -7.76 -17.17 -19.41
CA LEU A 53 -6.64 -17.54 -20.27
C LEU A 53 -6.24 -18.99 -20.01
N GLU A 54 -5.73 -19.66 -21.05
CA GLU A 54 -5.14 -20.99 -20.94
C GLU A 54 -3.62 -20.89 -20.77
N PRO A 55 -3.02 -21.70 -19.88
CA PRO A 55 -1.57 -21.73 -19.73
C PRO A 55 -0.88 -22.40 -20.93
N SER A 56 0.37 -22.00 -21.20
CA SER A 56 1.19 -22.67 -22.24
C SER A 56 1.57 -24.09 -21.82
N SER A 57 1.87 -24.31 -20.54
CA SER A 57 2.05 -25.63 -19.93
C SER A 57 1.78 -25.59 -18.42
N GLY A 58 1.76 -26.76 -17.76
CA GLY A 58 1.48 -26.89 -16.33
C GLY A 58 0.00 -26.95 -16.01
N GLY A 59 -0.38 -26.74 -14.74
CA GLY A 59 -1.77 -26.89 -14.33
C GLY A 59 -2.14 -26.06 -13.08
N ILE A 60 -3.42 -25.69 -13.03
CA ILE A 60 -4.02 -24.96 -11.92
C ILE A 60 -5.12 -25.83 -11.33
N TYR A 61 -5.04 -26.11 -10.05
CA TYR A 61 -5.91 -27.05 -9.35
C TYR A 61 -6.61 -26.36 -8.18
N PRO A 62 -7.81 -25.79 -8.40
CA PRO A 62 -8.63 -25.29 -7.31
C PRO A 62 -9.17 -26.46 -6.47
N GLY A 63 -9.35 -26.26 -5.18
CA GLY A 63 -9.96 -27.22 -4.28
C GLY A 63 -11.41 -27.52 -4.69
N LYS A 64 -11.95 -28.65 -4.21
CA LYS A 64 -13.33 -29.06 -4.54
C LYS A 64 -14.33 -27.99 -4.06
N SER A 65 -15.20 -27.55 -4.96
CA SER A 65 -16.29 -26.59 -4.70
C SER A 65 -15.84 -25.20 -4.26
N ILE A 66 -14.59 -24.82 -4.48
CA ILE A 66 -14.06 -23.49 -4.16
C ILE A 66 -14.65 -22.45 -5.14
N LYS A 67 -15.23 -21.40 -4.57
CA LYS A 67 -15.68 -20.22 -5.33
C LYS A 67 -14.54 -19.21 -5.38
N ILE A 68 -14.09 -18.89 -6.60
CA ILE A 68 -13.09 -17.85 -6.85
C ILE A 68 -13.81 -16.56 -7.22
N GLY A 69 -13.49 -15.49 -6.53
CA GLY A 69 -13.98 -14.15 -6.84
C GLY A 69 -12.83 -13.28 -7.37
N TYR A 70 -13.05 -12.67 -8.53
CA TYR A 70 -12.09 -11.77 -9.18
C TYR A 70 -12.75 -10.44 -9.49
N LEU A 71 -12.01 -9.34 -9.26
CA LEU A 71 -12.48 -8.00 -9.55
C LEU A 71 -12.27 -7.67 -11.02
N GLU A 72 -13.31 -7.71 -11.81
CA GLU A 72 -13.28 -7.28 -13.21
C GLU A 72 -13.25 -5.76 -13.33
N GLN A 73 -12.37 -5.24 -14.19
CA GLN A 73 -12.22 -3.79 -14.42
C GLN A 73 -13.47 -3.11 -14.98
N HIS A 74 -14.41 -3.88 -15.56
CA HIS A 74 -15.64 -3.40 -16.21
C HIS A 74 -16.94 -3.91 -15.54
N ALA A 75 -16.86 -4.46 -14.35
CA ALA A 75 -18.05 -4.85 -13.60
C ALA A 75 -18.98 -3.64 -13.41
N CYS A 76 -20.28 -3.84 -13.56
CA CYS A 76 -21.34 -2.82 -13.52
C CYS A 76 -21.42 -1.86 -14.75
N ALA A 77 -20.64 -2.07 -15.82
CA ALA A 77 -20.79 -1.28 -17.04
C ALA A 77 -22.11 -1.65 -17.75
N GLY A 78 -23.02 -0.67 -17.86
CA GLY A 78 -24.32 -0.85 -18.54
C GLY A 78 -25.50 -1.21 -17.65
N SER A 79 -25.33 -1.36 -16.32
CA SER A 79 -26.45 -1.56 -15.41
C SER A 79 -27.34 -0.31 -15.32
N GLN A 80 -28.66 -0.52 -15.44
CA GLN A 80 -29.70 0.51 -15.27
C GLN A 80 -30.20 0.61 -13.82
N LYS A 81 -29.72 -0.30 -12.95
CA LYS A 81 -30.14 -0.37 -11.53
C LYS A 81 -29.56 0.80 -10.74
N THR A 82 -30.16 1.08 -9.60
CA THR A 82 -29.56 2.00 -8.63
C THR A 82 -28.32 1.39 -7.99
N VAL A 83 -27.48 2.22 -7.39
CA VAL A 83 -26.28 1.77 -6.64
C VAL A 83 -26.64 0.76 -5.56
N TYR A 84 -27.73 1.03 -4.83
CA TYR A 84 -28.20 0.13 -3.77
C TYR A 84 -28.71 -1.21 -4.33
N ASP A 85 -29.59 -1.18 -5.36
CA ASP A 85 -30.15 -2.39 -5.96
C ASP A 85 -29.06 -3.25 -6.63
N GLU A 86 -28.04 -2.63 -7.22
CA GLU A 86 -26.91 -3.34 -7.81
C GLU A 86 -26.09 -4.08 -6.76
N MET A 87 -25.86 -3.45 -5.59
CA MET A 87 -25.18 -4.11 -4.47
C MET A 87 -26.02 -5.20 -3.84
N GLU A 88 -27.32 -4.95 -3.65
CA GLU A 88 -28.26 -5.90 -3.06
C GLU A 88 -28.46 -7.13 -3.96
N SER A 89 -28.26 -7.00 -5.28
CA SER A 89 -28.37 -8.10 -6.23
C SER A 89 -27.46 -9.31 -5.95
N VAL A 90 -26.40 -9.13 -5.17
CA VAL A 90 -25.54 -10.23 -4.67
C VAL A 90 -26.36 -11.21 -3.84
N PHE A 91 -27.35 -10.71 -3.12
CA PHE A 91 -28.23 -11.46 -2.24
C PHE A 91 -29.54 -11.90 -2.90
N GLU A 92 -29.61 -11.90 -4.25
CA GLU A 92 -30.82 -12.32 -4.99
C GLU A 92 -31.38 -13.66 -4.51
N PRO A 93 -30.58 -14.71 -4.18
CA PRO A 93 -31.11 -15.95 -3.61
C PRO A 93 -31.81 -15.75 -2.26
N LEU A 94 -31.31 -14.83 -1.41
CA LEU A 94 -31.95 -14.50 -0.13
C LEU A 94 -33.21 -13.67 -0.33
N MET A 95 -33.17 -12.69 -1.23
CA MET A 95 -34.35 -11.87 -1.59
C MET A 95 -35.51 -12.75 -2.12
N LYS A 96 -35.21 -13.78 -2.95
CA LYS A 96 -36.20 -14.74 -3.41
C LYS A 96 -36.81 -15.56 -2.26
N LYS A 97 -35.97 -15.95 -1.28
CA LYS A 97 -36.45 -16.65 -0.07
C LYS A 97 -37.30 -15.72 0.81
N GLU A 98 -36.89 -14.47 1.02
CA GLU A 98 -37.64 -13.46 1.77
C GLU A 98 -39.05 -13.28 1.16
N LYS A 99 -39.13 -13.06 -0.16
CA LYS A 99 -40.38 -12.92 -0.86
C LYS A 99 -41.25 -14.18 -0.76
N ARG A 100 -40.65 -15.38 -0.85
CA ARG A 100 -41.38 -16.64 -0.71
C ARG A 100 -41.91 -16.83 0.71
N LEU A 101 -41.18 -16.41 1.73
CA LEU A 101 -41.61 -16.42 3.13
C LEU A 101 -42.83 -15.49 3.34
N GLU A 102 -42.82 -14.29 2.73
CA GLU A 102 -43.97 -13.38 2.73
C GLU A 102 -45.19 -14.02 2.05
N GLU A 103 -45.03 -14.60 0.83
CA GLU A 103 -46.09 -15.30 0.12
C GLU A 103 -46.66 -16.46 0.94
N LEU A 104 -45.83 -17.24 1.64
CA LEU A 104 -46.27 -18.34 2.50
C LEU A 104 -47.03 -17.83 3.73
N ALA A 105 -46.60 -16.73 4.32
CA ALA A 105 -47.31 -16.10 5.43
C ALA A 105 -48.74 -15.67 5.01
N ASP A 106 -48.85 -15.01 3.85
CA ASP A 106 -50.16 -14.58 3.29
C ASP A 106 -51.10 -15.78 2.99
N LEU A 107 -50.55 -16.89 2.43
CA LEU A 107 -51.31 -18.09 2.14
C LEU A 107 -51.79 -18.80 3.41
N ILE A 108 -50.99 -18.86 4.46
CA ILE A 108 -51.33 -19.44 5.76
C ILE A 108 -52.42 -18.58 6.44
N GLU A 109 -52.28 -17.24 6.41
CA GLU A 109 -53.27 -16.32 6.98
C GLU A 109 -54.61 -16.39 6.23
N ALA A 110 -54.57 -16.55 4.89
CA ALA A 110 -55.77 -16.70 4.06
C ALA A 110 -56.42 -18.09 4.18
N GLY A 111 -55.80 -19.06 4.84
CA GLY A 111 -56.30 -20.41 5.01
C GLY A 111 -56.36 -21.21 3.69
N HIS A 112 -55.56 -20.89 2.70
CA HIS A 112 -55.56 -21.52 1.40
C HIS A 112 -54.54 -22.67 1.30
N GLY A 113 -54.99 -23.89 1.03
CA GLY A 113 -54.15 -25.07 0.80
C GLY A 113 -53.96 -25.96 2.04
N ASP A 114 -52.96 -26.83 1.99
CA ASP A 114 -52.58 -27.68 3.12
C ASP A 114 -51.73 -26.88 4.10
N ILE A 115 -52.35 -26.40 5.18
CA ILE A 115 -51.74 -25.50 6.15
C ILE A 115 -50.53 -26.15 6.82
N ASP A 116 -50.57 -27.45 7.14
CA ASP A 116 -49.44 -28.15 7.78
C ASP A 116 -48.23 -28.24 6.85
N ALA A 117 -48.46 -28.49 5.56
CA ALA A 117 -47.41 -28.51 4.55
C ALA A 117 -46.82 -27.11 4.33
N LEU A 118 -47.63 -26.05 4.32
CA LEU A 118 -47.17 -24.65 4.19
C LEU A 118 -46.36 -24.21 5.38
N ILE A 119 -46.73 -24.55 6.61
CA ILE A 119 -45.98 -24.29 7.83
C ILE A 119 -44.63 -25.03 7.81
N ALA A 120 -44.60 -26.29 7.36
CA ALA A 120 -43.36 -27.05 7.27
C ALA A 120 -42.41 -26.44 6.22
N GLU A 121 -42.90 -25.97 5.07
CA GLU A 121 -42.11 -25.25 4.05
C GLU A 121 -41.60 -23.92 4.61
N GLN A 122 -42.44 -23.15 5.30
CA GLN A 122 -42.09 -21.88 5.91
C GLN A 122 -40.96 -22.04 6.92
N ASN A 123 -41.04 -23.00 7.85
CA ASN A 123 -40.03 -23.27 8.85
C ASN A 123 -38.68 -23.65 8.23
N ARG A 124 -38.69 -24.53 7.20
CA ARG A 124 -37.46 -24.90 6.50
C ARG A 124 -36.84 -23.70 5.82
N LEU A 125 -37.63 -22.92 5.08
CA LEU A 125 -37.17 -21.77 4.32
C LEU A 125 -36.67 -20.65 5.26
N HIS A 126 -37.31 -20.51 6.43
CA HIS A 126 -36.90 -19.54 7.46
C HIS A 126 -35.52 -19.90 8.03
N ASN A 127 -35.28 -21.15 8.39
CA ASN A 127 -33.97 -21.60 8.84
C ASN A 127 -32.91 -21.41 7.75
N GLU A 128 -33.20 -21.78 6.50
CA GLU A 128 -32.29 -21.56 5.38
C GLU A 128 -32.03 -20.07 5.10
N PHE A 129 -32.98 -19.18 5.37
CA PHE A 129 -32.84 -17.74 5.24
C PHE A 129 -31.97 -17.16 6.37
N GLU A 130 -32.20 -17.59 7.62
CA GLU A 130 -31.39 -17.18 8.77
C GLU A 130 -29.93 -17.66 8.64
N ASP A 131 -29.73 -18.96 8.35
CA ASP A 131 -28.40 -19.56 8.16
C ASP A 131 -27.63 -18.89 7.00
N GLY A 132 -28.34 -18.45 5.97
CA GLY A 132 -27.78 -17.70 4.84
C GLY A 132 -27.45 -16.23 5.17
N GLY A 133 -27.76 -15.74 6.38
CA GLY A 133 -27.55 -14.35 6.79
C GLY A 133 -28.65 -13.40 6.33
N GLY A 134 -29.85 -13.89 6.09
CA GLY A 134 -31.00 -13.13 5.61
C GLY A 134 -31.41 -11.96 6.52
N LEU A 135 -31.22 -12.08 7.84
CA LEU A 135 -31.54 -11.00 8.77
C LEU A 135 -30.56 -9.80 8.68
N THR A 136 -29.38 -10.00 8.08
CA THR A 136 -28.30 -9.00 8.12
C THR A 136 -27.88 -8.47 6.74
N TYR A 137 -28.36 -9.07 5.62
CA TYR A 137 -27.86 -8.70 4.29
C TYR A 137 -28.13 -7.23 3.93
N LYS A 138 -29.29 -6.66 4.30
CA LYS A 138 -29.61 -5.24 4.07
C LYS A 138 -28.67 -4.30 4.82
N SER A 139 -28.35 -4.64 6.08
CA SER A 139 -27.41 -3.86 6.88
C SER A 139 -25.97 -4.01 6.39
N ARG A 140 -25.56 -5.20 5.94
CA ARG A 140 -24.27 -5.47 5.31
C ARG A 140 -24.10 -4.68 4.01
N THR A 141 -25.13 -4.65 3.15
CA THR A 141 -25.14 -3.84 1.92
C THR A 141 -24.94 -2.36 2.22
N ARG A 142 -25.70 -1.81 3.19
CA ARG A 142 -25.58 -0.41 3.57
C ARG A 142 -24.21 -0.09 4.19
N SER A 143 -23.71 -0.95 5.06
CA SER A 143 -22.38 -0.81 5.67
C SER A 143 -21.27 -0.83 4.64
N ALA A 144 -21.33 -1.73 3.65
CA ALA A 144 -20.35 -1.81 2.58
C ALA A 144 -20.35 -0.55 1.69
N LEU A 145 -21.52 -0.05 1.31
CA LEU A 145 -21.65 1.18 0.53
C LEU A 145 -21.09 2.39 1.28
N THR A 146 -21.46 2.56 2.56
CA THR A 146 -20.96 3.65 3.38
C THR A 146 -19.44 3.53 3.60
N GLY A 147 -18.94 2.32 3.84
CA GLY A 147 -17.51 2.05 4.00
C GLY A 147 -16.69 2.36 2.75
N LEU A 148 -17.27 2.16 1.57
CA LEU A 148 -16.66 2.52 0.28
C LEU A 148 -16.81 4.00 -0.08
N GLY A 149 -17.40 4.81 0.82
CA GLY A 149 -17.52 6.26 0.68
C GLY A 149 -18.70 6.72 -0.16
N PHE A 150 -19.74 5.88 -0.33
CA PHE A 150 -21.01 6.32 -0.90
C PHE A 150 -21.88 6.98 0.20
N SER A 151 -22.42 8.15 -0.11
CA SER A 151 -23.39 8.80 0.77
C SER A 151 -24.79 8.21 0.58
N GLU A 152 -25.69 8.42 1.55
CA GLU A 152 -27.08 7.93 1.42
C GLU A 152 -27.81 8.52 0.20
N SER A 153 -27.45 9.72 -0.23
CA SER A 153 -27.97 10.34 -1.47
C SER A 153 -27.51 9.61 -2.73
N ASP A 154 -26.34 8.95 -2.68
CA ASP A 154 -25.82 8.21 -3.84
C ASP A 154 -26.50 6.85 -4.05
N PHE A 155 -27.14 6.29 -3.01
CA PHE A 155 -27.78 4.97 -3.07
C PHE A 155 -28.86 4.88 -4.12
N SER A 156 -29.60 5.96 -4.36
CA SER A 156 -30.65 6.05 -5.37
C SER A 156 -30.17 6.44 -6.77
N LEU A 157 -28.88 6.75 -6.93
CA LEU A 157 -28.34 7.11 -8.24
C LEU A 157 -28.24 5.89 -9.17
N PRO A 158 -28.60 6.03 -10.46
CA PRO A 158 -28.33 4.98 -11.45
C PRO A 158 -26.83 4.72 -11.62
N CYS A 159 -26.43 3.45 -11.74
CA CYS A 159 -25.03 3.05 -11.95
C CYS A 159 -24.39 3.68 -13.20
N SER A 160 -25.21 4.02 -14.20
CA SER A 160 -24.75 4.69 -15.44
C SER A 160 -24.19 6.09 -15.20
N LEU A 161 -24.63 6.78 -14.14
CA LEU A 161 -24.19 8.14 -13.80
C LEU A 161 -22.90 8.16 -12.95
N LEU A 162 -22.44 7.01 -12.49
CA LEU A 162 -21.24 6.90 -11.66
C LEU A 162 -19.98 7.21 -12.49
N SER A 163 -19.00 7.85 -11.85
CA SER A 163 -17.65 7.98 -12.38
C SER A 163 -16.95 6.61 -12.48
N GLY A 164 -15.88 6.52 -13.27
CA GLY A 164 -15.08 5.28 -13.36
C GLY A 164 -14.62 4.75 -12.00
N GLY A 165 -14.09 5.62 -11.15
CA GLY A 165 -13.65 5.25 -9.80
C GLY A 165 -14.80 4.80 -8.88
N GLN A 166 -15.97 5.45 -8.96
CA GLN A 166 -17.15 5.01 -8.21
C GLN A 166 -17.67 3.65 -8.68
N ARG A 167 -17.63 3.38 -9.98
CA ARG A 167 -17.98 2.05 -10.53
C ARG A 167 -17.02 0.98 -10.04
N SER A 168 -15.73 1.25 -10.01
CA SER A 168 -14.73 0.32 -9.46
C SER A 168 -14.96 0.04 -7.96
N LYS A 169 -15.29 1.06 -7.17
CA LYS A 169 -15.66 0.90 -5.76
C LYS A 169 -16.92 0.04 -5.59
N LEU A 170 -17.94 0.25 -6.41
CA LEU A 170 -19.19 -0.53 -6.38
C LEU A 170 -18.92 -1.99 -6.74
N ALA A 171 -18.13 -2.25 -7.78
CA ALA A 171 -17.74 -3.60 -8.20
C ALA A 171 -16.95 -4.33 -7.10
N LEU A 172 -15.99 -3.63 -6.45
CA LEU A 172 -15.26 -4.16 -5.30
C LEU A 172 -16.21 -4.53 -4.16
N GLY A 173 -17.13 -3.63 -3.79
CA GLY A 173 -18.13 -3.91 -2.74
C GLY A 173 -18.99 -5.13 -3.04
N LYS A 174 -19.44 -5.25 -4.29
CA LYS A 174 -20.23 -6.40 -4.78
C LYS A 174 -19.44 -7.70 -4.65
N LEU A 175 -18.17 -7.69 -5.05
CA LEU A 175 -17.27 -8.84 -4.90
C LEU A 175 -17.07 -9.22 -3.42
N LEU A 176 -16.80 -8.24 -2.56
CA LEU A 176 -16.59 -8.48 -1.12
C LEU A 176 -17.85 -9.04 -0.44
N LEU A 177 -19.04 -8.55 -0.79
CA LEU A 177 -20.32 -9.05 -0.25
C LEU A 177 -20.64 -10.46 -0.72
N SER A 178 -20.19 -10.88 -1.92
CA SER A 178 -20.37 -12.24 -2.42
C SER A 178 -19.60 -13.30 -1.62
N ALA A 179 -18.62 -12.87 -0.82
CA ALA A 179 -17.82 -13.68 0.09
C ALA A 179 -17.33 -15.00 -0.53
N PRO A 180 -16.55 -14.97 -1.64
CA PRO A 180 -16.01 -16.19 -2.26
C PRO A 180 -14.97 -16.86 -1.34
N ASP A 181 -14.65 -18.13 -1.55
CA ASP A 181 -13.63 -18.84 -0.75
C ASP A 181 -12.21 -18.35 -1.02
N LEU A 182 -11.93 -17.97 -2.28
CA LEU A 182 -10.69 -17.33 -2.71
C LEU A 182 -10.98 -15.98 -3.37
N LEU A 183 -10.43 -14.92 -2.82
CA LEU A 183 -10.57 -13.55 -3.30
C LEU A 183 -9.31 -13.13 -4.05
N LEU A 184 -9.44 -12.74 -5.31
CA LEU A 184 -8.37 -12.20 -6.14
C LEU A 184 -8.61 -10.70 -6.35
N LEU A 185 -7.73 -9.86 -5.81
CA LEU A 185 -7.82 -8.41 -5.90
C LEU A 185 -6.64 -7.85 -6.70
N ASP A 186 -6.93 -7.22 -7.83
CA ASP A 186 -5.92 -6.56 -8.67
C ASP A 186 -6.02 -5.03 -8.45
N GLU A 187 -5.02 -4.47 -7.77
CA GLU A 187 -4.90 -3.05 -7.42
C GLU A 187 -6.19 -2.47 -6.79
N PRO A 188 -6.72 -3.09 -5.70
CA PRO A 188 -7.96 -2.65 -5.09
C PRO A 188 -7.86 -1.26 -4.44
N THR A 189 -6.66 -0.78 -4.17
CA THR A 189 -6.38 0.52 -3.55
C THR A 189 -6.47 1.69 -4.52
N ASN A 190 -6.48 1.43 -5.83
CA ASN A 190 -6.56 2.48 -6.84
C ASN A 190 -7.90 3.22 -6.77
N HIS A 191 -7.84 4.55 -6.76
CA HIS A 191 -9.01 5.45 -6.73
C HIS A 191 -9.82 5.39 -5.42
N ILE A 192 -9.32 4.73 -4.38
CA ILE A 192 -9.92 4.68 -3.05
C ILE A 192 -9.30 5.78 -2.19
N ASP A 193 -10.13 6.52 -1.45
CA ASP A 193 -9.67 7.49 -0.46
C ASP A 193 -9.26 6.81 0.86
N LEU A 194 -8.53 7.53 1.69
CA LEU A 194 -7.97 6.99 2.93
C LEU A 194 -9.02 6.35 3.86
N THR A 195 -10.19 6.97 3.98
CA THR A 195 -11.28 6.45 4.85
C THR A 195 -11.83 5.13 4.33
N SER A 196 -12.07 5.06 3.01
CA SER A 196 -12.54 3.81 2.37
C SER A 196 -11.47 2.72 2.38
N LEU A 197 -10.18 3.12 2.34
CA LEU A 197 -9.06 2.20 2.43
C LEU A 197 -8.96 1.56 3.82
N GLU A 198 -9.11 2.34 4.89
CA GLU A 198 -9.16 1.84 6.28
C GLU A 198 -10.32 0.84 6.49
N TRP A 199 -11.48 1.13 5.89
CA TRP A 199 -12.60 0.20 5.90
C TRP A 199 -12.26 -1.11 5.17
N LEU A 200 -11.61 -1.02 3.98
CA LEU A 200 -11.20 -2.19 3.21
C LEU A 200 -10.18 -3.05 3.97
N GLU A 201 -9.23 -2.42 4.65
CA GLU A 201 -8.26 -3.11 5.53
C GLU A 201 -8.96 -3.91 6.62
N SER A 202 -9.90 -3.25 7.33
CA SER A 202 -10.69 -3.92 8.38
C SER A 202 -11.49 -5.08 7.80
N PHE A 203 -12.14 -4.88 6.65
CA PHE A 203 -12.92 -5.92 5.99
C PHE A 203 -12.08 -7.14 5.62
N ILE A 204 -10.89 -6.94 5.00
CA ILE A 204 -10.01 -8.04 4.57
C ILE A 204 -9.43 -8.77 5.79
N ASN A 205 -9.11 -8.07 6.87
CA ASN A 205 -8.63 -8.70 8.10
C ASN A 205 -9.69 -9.60 8.74
N ASP A 206 -10.96 -9.17 8.73
CA ASP A 206 -12.09 -9.95 9.25
C ASP A 206 -12.58 -11.04 8.29
N TYR A 207 -12.11 -11.01 7.04
CA TYR A 207 -12.54 -11.94 6.00
C TYR A 207 -12.05 -13.36 6.28
N ARG A 208 -12.98 -14.33 6.31
CA ARG A 208 -12.70 -15.73 6.68
C ARG A 208 -12.09 -16.57 5.55
N GLY A 209 -12.28 -16.18 4.30
CA GLY A 209 -11.70 -16.85 3.13
C GLY A 209 -10.22 -16.50 2.93
N SER A 210 -9.63 -17.06 1.88
CA SER A 210 -8.27 -16.74 1.46
C SER A 210 -8.29 -15.56 0.48
N ALA A 211 -7.21 -14.79 0.44
CA ALA A 211 -7.07 -13.68 -0.50
C ALA A 211 -5.68 -13.62 -1.11
N VAL A 212 -5.61 -13.34 -2.42
CA VAL A 212 -4.37 -12.97 -3.10
C VAL A 212 -4.56 -11.56 -3.66
N ILE A 213 -3.68 -10.65 -3.26
CA ILE A 213 -3.84 -9.22 -3.46
C ILE A 213 -2.62 -8.68 -4.20
N ILE A 214 -2.82 -8.21 -5.43
CA ILE A 214 -1.83 -7.40 -6.13
C ILE A 214 -2.04 -5.97 -5.68
N SER A 215 -1.02 -5.35 -5.10
CA SER A 215 -1.04 -3.92 -4.78
C SER A 215 0.36 -3.33 -4.79
N HIS A 216 0.42 -2.05 -5.14
CA HIS A 216 1.61 -1.22 -5.01
C HIS A 216 1.58 -0.38 -3.71
N ASP A 217 0.52 -0.48 -2.92
CA ASP A 217 0.42 0.17 -1.60
C ASP A 217 1.08 -0.73 -0.53
N ARG A 218 2.30 -0.38 -0.16
CA ARG A 218 3.12 -1.13 0.82
C ARG A 218 2.49 -1.13 2.21
N TYR A 219 1.92 -0.01 2.62
CA TYR A 219 1.27 0.12 3.92
C TYR A 219 0.02 -0.77 4.02
N PHE A 220 -0.78 -0.80 2.96
CA PHE A 220 -1.92 -1.70 2.85
C PHE A 220 -1.50 -3.17 2.92
N LEU A 221 -0.46 -3.56 2.15
CA LEU A 221 0.05 -4.93 2.18
C LEU A 221 0.52 -5.32 3.59
N ASP A 222 1.25 -4.46 4.30
CA ASP A 222 1.68 -4.73 5.67
C ASP A 222 0.52 -4.94 6.65
N LYS A 223 -0.58 -4.23 6.45
CA LYS A 223 -1.75 -4.33 7.33
C LYS A 223 -2.60 -5.57 7.11
N VAL A 224 -2.68 -6.06 5.87
CA VAL A 224 -3.68 -7.09 5.51
C VAL A 224 -3.06 -8.44 5.13
N THR A 225 -1.74 -8.51 4.85
CA THR A 225 -1.14 -9.76 4.37
C THR A 225 -0.35 -10.50 5.45
N THR A 226 -0.44 -11.83 5.39
CA THR A 226 0.30 -12.74 6.26
C THR A 226 1.49 -13.39 5.55
N LYS A 227 1.48 -13.36 4.22
CA LYS A 227 2.54 -13.88 3.34
C LYS A 227 2.73 -12.93 2.17
N THR A 228 3.91 -12.91 1.61
CA THR A 228 4.23 -12.13 0.40
C THR A 228 4.76 -13.07 -0.68
N MET A 229 4.20 -12.94 -1.88
CA MET A 229 4.58 -13.67 -3.09
C MET A 229 5.25 -12.70 -4.05
N LEU A 230 6.50 -12.95 -4.41
CA LEU A 230 7.28 -12.14 -5.34
C LEU A 230 7.35 -12.83 -6.70
N LEU A 231 7.00 -12.10 -7.77
CA LEU A 231 7.24 -12.50 -9.15
C LEU A 231 8.39 -11.68 -9.73
N GLU A 232 9.55 -12.30 -9.87
CA GLU A 232 10.77 -11.68 -10.40
C GLU A 232 11.46 -12.65 -11.37
N ASN A 233 11.96 -12.14 -12.50
CA ASN A 233 12.64 -12.95 -13.54
C ASN A 233 11.88 -14.20 -13.99
N GLY A 234 10.56 -14.12 -14.04
CA GLY A 234 9.69 -15.22 -14.44
C GLY A 234 9.55 -16.34 -13.41
N LYS A 235 10.05 -16.16 -12.19
CA LYS A 235 9.92 -17.11 -11.07
C LYS A 235 9.09 -16.54 -9.95
N ILE A 236 8.42 -17.41 -9.20
CA ILE A 236 7.67 -17.03 -8.01
C ILE A 236 8.41 -17.52 -6.77
N GLU A 237 8.52 -16.63 -5.78
CA GLU A 237 9.05 -16.92 -4.46
C GLU A 237 8.05 -16.51 -3.39
N MET A 238 7.94 -17.33 -2.32
CA MET A 238 7.05 -17.10 -1.20
C MET A 238 7.84 -16.72 0.05
N PHE A 239 7.41 -15.63 0.70
CA PHE A 239 7.98 -15.12 1.95
C PHE A 239 6.91 -15.11 3.04
N ASN A 240 7.29 -15.35 4.28
CA ASN A 240 6.39 -15.26 5.43
C ASN A 240 6.39 -13.85 6.00
N GLY A 241 5.22 -13.27 6.15
CA GLY A 241 5.01 -11.93 6.67
C GLY A 241 4.50 -10.94 5.63
N GLY A 242 4.17 -9.73 6.08
CA GLY A 242 3.79 -8.58 5.26
C GLY A 242 4.97 -8.02 4.47
N TYR A 243 4.74 -6.87 3.81
CA TYR A 243 5.71 -6.25 2.91
C TYR A 243 7.03 -5.88 3.61
N SER A 244 6.98 -5.27 4.80
CA SER A 244 8.19 -4.84 5.53
C SER A 244 9.08 -6.04 5.89
N ARG A 245 8.49 -7.12 6.40
CA ARG A 245 9.23 -8.34 6.73
C ARG A 245 9.79 -9.05 5.50
N PHE A 246 9.04 -9.03 4.39
CA PHE A 246 9.54 -9.50 3.11
C PHE A 246 10.80 -8.73 2.68
N LEU A 247 10.77 -7.38 2.78
CA LEU A 247 11.90 -6.54 2.39
C LEU A 247 13.16 -6.85 3.20
N GLU A 248 13.03 -7.06 4.51
CA GLU A 248 14.13 -7.49 5.39
C GLU A 248 14.71 -8.82 4.92
N GLN A 249 13.86 -9.85 4.74
CA GLN A 249 14.28 -11.18 4.28
C GLN A 249 14.94 -11.13 2.90
N LYS A 250 14.41 -10.34 1.97
CA LYS A 250 14.99 -10.17 0.64
C LYS A 250 16.36 -9.49 0.72
N THR A 251 16.47 -8.42 1.49
CA THR A 251 17.75 -7.68 1.66
C THR A 251 18.84 -8.57 2.26
N GLU A 252 18.53 -9.33 3.30
CA GLU A 252 19.47 -10.29 3.91
C GLU A 252 19.91 -11.35 2.90
N ARG A 253 18.99 -11.90 2.12
CA ARG A 253 19.27 -12.90 1.11
C ARG A 253 20.14 -12.33 -0.02
N ASP A 254 19.79 -11.18 -0.55
CA ASP A 254 20.54 -10.50 -1.60
C ASP A 254 21.98 -10.19 -1.14
N GLU A 255 22.18 -9.80 0.12
CA GLU A 255 23.51 -9.62 0.71
C GLU A 255 24.29 -10.92 0.82
N ILE A 256 23.65 -12.03 1.21
CA ILE A 256 24.29 -13.34 1.30
C ILE A 256 24.71 -13.81 -0.10
N GLU A 257 23.83 -13.69 -1.09
CA GLU A 257 24.09 -14.04 -2.49
C GLU A 257 25.24 -13.19 -3.06
N ARG A 258 25.24 -11.88 -2.80
CA ARG A 258 26.32 -10.98 -3.21
C ARG A 258 27.66 -11.37 -2.60
N ARG A 259 27.70 -11.63 -1.29
CA ARG A 259 28.93 -12.06 -0.60
C ARG A 259 29.43 -13.41 -1.12
N HIS A 260 28.51 -14.32 -1.45
CA HIS A 260 28.83 -15.60 -2.06
C HIS A 260 29.44 -15.43 -3.46
N TYR A 261 28.83 -14.59 -4.28
CA TYR A 261 29.33 -14.24 -5.61
C TYR A 261 30.71 -13.55 -5.57
N GLU A 262 30.89 -12.58 -4.68
CA GLU A 262 32.17 -11.90 -4.47
C GLU A 262 33.29 -12.92 -4.13
N ARG A 263 33.02 -13.86 -3.23
CA ARG A 263 33.99 -14.94 -2.89
C ARG A 263 34.29 -15.86 -4.08
N GLN A 264 33.30 -16.19 -4.86
CA GLN A 264 33.48 -16.99 -6.07
C GLN A 264 34.31 -16.21 -7.11
N MET A 265 34.07 -14.93 -7.30
CA MET A 265 34.85 -14.07 -8.18
C MET A 265 36.28 -13.90 -7.72
N ASP A 266 36.55 -13.75 -6.43
CA ASP A 266 37.91 -13.71 -5.88
C ASP A 266 38.67 -15.02 -6.18
N GLU A 267 37.99 -16.16 -6.10
CA GLU A 267 38.56 -17.45 -6.43
C GLU A 267 38.83 -17.59 -7.94
N VAL A 268 37.93 -17.08 -8.80
CA VAL A 268 38.12 -16.97 -10.25
C VAL A 268 39.37 -16.15 -10.57
N HIS A 269 39.47 -14.93 -10.03
CA HIS A 269 40.61 -14.04 -10.23
C HIS A 269 41.92 -14.68 -9.73
N ARG A 270 41.86 -15.40 -8.59
CA ARG A 270 43.04 -16.16 -8.10
C ARG A 270 43.46 -17.26 -9.07
N LEU A 271 42.52 -18.01 -9.63
CA LEU A 271 42.81 -19.05 -10.61
C LEU A 271 43.38 -18.47 -11.91
N GLU A 272 42.81 -17.34 -12.38
CA GLU A 272 43.35 -16.61 -13.55
C GLU A 272 44.80 -16.19 -13.33
N GLY A 273 45.09 -15.60 -12.17
CA GLY A 273 46.48 -15.22 -11.81
C GLY A 273 47.45 -16.41 -11.78
N ILE A 274 47.01 -17.56 -11.23
CA ILE A 274 47.83 -18.80 -11.23
C ILE A 274 48.05 -19.31 -12.66
N ILE A 275 47.01 -19.30 -13.51
CA ILE A 275 47.13 -19.74 -14.91
C ILE A 275 48.11 -18.84 -15.66
N GLU A 276 48.03 -17.53 -15.50
CA GLU A 276 48.92 -16.57 -16.14
C GLU A 276 50.38 -16.80 -15.69
N GLN A 277 50.60 -17.00 -14.39
CA GLN A 277 51.92 -17.28 -13.82
C GLN A 277 52.48 -18.62 -14.36
N GLN A 278 51.69 -19.70 -14.42
CA GLN A 278 52.12 -21.00 -14.95
C GLN A 278 52.44 -20.91 -16.45
N ARG A 279 51.68 -20.15 -17.24
CA ARG A 279 51.96 -19.89 -18.66
C ARG A 279 53.29 -19.12 -18.84
N ARG A 280 53.58 -18.13 -18.02
CA ARG A 280 54.88 -17.40 -18.02
C ARG A 280 56.06 -18.31 -17.73
N TRP A 281 55.86 -19.31 -16.84
CA TRP A 281 56.89 -20.31 -16.52
C TRP A 281 56.92 -21.51 -17.47
N ARG A 282 56.18 -21.48 -18.59
CA ARG A 282 56.06 -22.55 -19.59
C ARG A 282 55.56 -23.89 -19.04
N HIS A 283 54.82 -23.90 -17.90
CA HIS A 283 54.18 -25.08 -17.33
C HIS A 283 52.78 -25.27 -17.93
N PHE A 284 52.68 -25.55 -19.24
CA PHE A 284 51.41 -25.58 -20.00
C PHE A 284 50.45 -26.65 -19.53
N ILE A 285 50.92 -27.84 -19.13
CA ILE A 285 50.05 -28.96 -18.68
C ILE A 285 49.29 -28.57 -17.39
N THR A 286 49.98 -27.91 -16.44
CA THR A 286 49.37 -27.44 -15.21
C THR A 286 48.45 -26.23 -15.43
N ALA A 287 48.81 -25.35 -16.36
CA ALA A 287 47.99 -24.24 -16.78
C ALA A 287 46.67 -24.72 -17.41
N ASP A 288 46.72 -25.74 -18.32
CA ASP A 288 45.54 -26.29 -18.96
C ASP A 288 44.62 -27.03 -17.98
N SER A 289 45.18 -27.74 -17.00
CA SER A 289 44.39 -28.35 -15.93
C SER A 289 43.65 -27.30 -15.09
N LYS A 290 44.31 -26.18 -14.76
CA LYS A 290 43.70 -25.07 -14.02
C LYS A 290 42.69 -24.30 -14.88
N GLN A 291 42.92 -24.19 -16.19
CA GLN A 291 41.95 -23.59 -17.11
C GLN A 291 40.64 -24.40 -17.13
N LYS A 292 40.69 -25.73 -17.19
CA LYS A 292 39.48 -26.56 -17.09
C LYS A 292 38.73 -26.39 -15.77
N MET A 293 39.46 -26.18 -14.67
CA MET A 293 38.82 -25.86 -13.36
C MET A 293 38.16 -24.47 -13.38
N LEU A 294 38.80 -23.49 -14.00
CA LEU A 294 38.26 -22.15 -14.18
C LEU A 294 37.00 -22.19 -15.04
N ASP A 295 37.06 -22.87 -16.21
CA ASP A 295 35.92 -23.00 -17.12
C ASP A 295 34.72 -23.66 -16.44
N LYS A 296 34.95 -24.70 -15.62
CA LYS A 296 33.90 -25.34 -14.81
C LYS A 296 33.31 -24.38 -13.79
N LYS A 297 34.15 -23.63 -13.07
CA LYS A 297 33.67 -22.64 -12.09
C LYS A 297 32.91 -21.50 -12.75
N LEU A 298 33.37 -20.99 -13.89
CA LEU A 298 32.65 -19.97 -14.65
C LEU A 298 31.30 -20.48 -15.17
N ALA A 299 31.18 -21.77 -15.50
CA ALA A 299 29.91 -22.39 -15.88
C ALA A 299 28.94 -22.57 -14.67
N GLU A 300 29.48 -22.72 -13.45
CA GLU A 300 28.72 -22.84 -12.20
C GLU A 300 28.48 -21.47 -11.53
N LEU A 301 29.00 -20.38 -12.11
CA LEU A 301 28.92 -19.02 -11.56
C LEU A 301 27.57 -18.43 -11.94
N ASP A 302 26.64 -18.55 -11.01
CA ASP A 302 25.40 -17.79 -11.09
C ASP A 302 25.69 -16.35 -10.67
N ALA A 303 25.78 -15.46 -11.65
CA ALA A 303 25.85 -14.04 -11.36
C ALA A 303 24.57 -13.66 -10.58
N PRO A 304 24.70 -13.01 -9.41
CA PRO A 304 23.52 -12.49 -8.74
C PRO A 304 22.75 -11.65 -9.76
N ASP A 305 21.47 -11.89 -9.83
CA ASP A 305 20.61 -11.14 -10.74
C ASP A 305 20.94 -9.66 -10.55
N ARG A 306 21.42 -9.04 -11.62
CA ARG A 306 21.70 -7.60 -11.56
C ARG A 306 20.39 -6.96 -11.14
N SER A 307 20.37 -6.47 -9.89
CA SER A 307 19.25 -5.74 -9.33
C SER A 307 18.58 -4.93 -10.44
N ALA A 308 17.29 -5.12 -10.63
CA ALA A 308 16.54 -4.46 -11.68
C ALA A 308 17.06 -3.02 -11.74
N LYS A 309 17.43 -2.54 -12.96
CA LYS A 309 18.05 -1.23 -13.13
C LYS A 309 17.23 -0.24 -12.34
N THR A 310 17.78 0.22 -11.22
CA THR A 310 17.11 1.20 -10.36
C THR A 310 17.07 2.52 -11.11
N LEU A 311 15.93 3.17 -11.07
CA LEU A 311 15.77 4.51 -11.60
C LEU A 311 16.77 5.45 -10.92
N GLY A 312 17.53 6.17 -11.71
CA GLY A 312 18.49 7.15 -11.20
C GLY A 312 17.88 8.55 -11.13
N PHE A 313 17.01 8.80 -10.14
CA PHE A 313 16.48 10.13 -9.91
C PHE A 313 17.49 11.00 -9.16
N SER A 314 17.75 12.22 -9.63
CA SER A 314 18.47 13.25 -8.89
C SER A 314 18.02 14.62 -9.37
N PHE A 315 17.45 15.43 -8.48
CA PHE A 315 17.24 16.84 -8.73
C PHE A 315 18.61 17.55 -8.66
N GLY A 316 18.91 18.40 -9.62
CA GLY A 316 20.11 19.23 -9.58
C GLY A 316 20.09 20.25 -8.43
N GLU A 317 21.15 21.06 -8.32
CA GLU A 317 21.17 22.19 -7.40
C GLU A 317 20.01 23.14 -7.69
N VAL A 318 19.29 23.51 -6.63
CA VAL A 318 18.07 24.30 -6.69
C VAL A 318 18.36 25.73 -6.28
N GLU A 319 17.96 26.71 -7.06
CA GLU A 319 18.08 28.13 -6.69
C GLU A 319 17.29 28.43 -5.42
N PRO A 320 17.88 29.14 -4.44
CA PRO A 320 17.24 29.41 -3.17
C PRO A 320 16.03 30.35 -3.32
N THR A 321 14.91 30.01 -2.68
CA THR A 321 13.74 30.90 -2.54
C THR A 321 13.84 31.79 -1.30
N GLY A 322 12.97 32.81 -1.21
CA GLY A 322 12.72 33.52 0.06
C GLY A 322 12.17 32.60 1.15
N ASN A 323 12.13 33.07 2.41
CA ASN A 323 11.63 32.28 3.54
C ASN A 323 10.11 31.96 3.42
N GLU A 324 9.31 32.89 2.90
CA GLU A 324 7.90 32.69 2.57
C GLU A 324 7.81 32.26 1.12
N VAL A 325 7.35 31.05 0.87
CA VAL A 325 7.28 30.44 -0.47
C VAL A 325 5.88 30.60 -1.06
N LEU A 326 4.85 30.34 -0.27
CA LEU A 326 3.45 30.45 -0.70
C LEU A 326 2.60 30.90 0.49
N ASN A 327 1.73 31.89 0.26
CA ASN A 327 0.73 32.35 1.22
C ASN A 327 -0.65 32.27 0.58
N VAL A 328 -1.55 31.48 1.13
CA VAL A 328 -2.93 31.28 0.66
C VAL A 328 -3.89 31.83 1.71
N ARG A 329 -4.85 32.69 1.29
CA ARG A 329 -5.78 33.36 2.21
C ARG A 329 -7.21 33.27 1.68
N GLY A 330 -8.06 32.58 2.44
CA GLY A 330 -9.50 32.54 2.23
C GLY A 330 -9.93 32.02 0.85
N LEU A 331 -9.15 31.12 0.23
CA LEU A 331 -9.48 30.57 -1.07
C LEU A 331 -10.76 29.74 -1.00
N SER A 332 -11.69 30.04 -1.96
CA SER A 332 -12.92 29.26 -2.10
C SER A 332 -13.17 28.94 -3.58
N LYS A 333 -13.79 27.80 -3.83
CA LYS A 333 -14.14 27.34 -5.18
C LYS A 333 -15.41 26.52 -5.17
N SER A 334 -16.31 26.82 -6.11
CA SER A 334 -17.53 26.07 -6.40
C SER A 334 -17.64 25.75 -7.90
N PHE A 335 -18.36 24.71 -8.24
CA PHE A 335 -18.74 24.39 -9.62
C PHE A 335 -20.27 24.24 -9.68
N GLY A 336 -20.91 25.23 -10.31
CA GLY A 336 -22.38 25.31 -10.35
C GLY A 336 -22.96 25.45 -8.93
N SER A 337 -23.76 24.49 -8.51
CA SER A 337 -24.37 24.47 -7.17
C SER A 337 -23.54 23.71 -6.12
N LYS A 338 -22.40 23.13 -6.52
CA LYS A 338 -21.57 22.31 -5.62
C LYS A 338 -20.38 23.10 -5.11
N ASP A 339 -20.37 23.39 -3.81
CA ASP A 339 -19.20 23.93 -3.14
C ASP A 339 -18.13 22.83 -3.01
N ILE A 340 -16.91 23.15 -3.43
CA ILE A 340 -15.77 22.22 -3.39
C ILE A 340 -14.96 22.44 -2.12
N PHE A 341 -14.53 23.67 -1.88
CA PHE A 341 -13.91 24.10 -0.62
C PHE A 341 -14.17 25.58 -0.38
N SER A 342 -14.15 25.97 0.88
CA SER A 342 -14.43 27.34 1.31
C SER A 342 -13.43 27.77 2.38
N GLY A 343 -12.88 28.99 2.22
CA GLY A 343 -12.04 29.63 3.24
C GLY A 343 -10.71 28.91 3.51
N VAL A 344 -10.09 28.30 2.49
CA VAL A 344 -8.81 27.60 2.65
C VAL A 344 -7.69 28.60 2.93
N GLU A 345 -6.99 28.43 4.04
CA GLU A 345 -5.86 29.26 4.44
C GLU A 345 -4.67 28.40 4.89
N PHE A 346 -3.50 28.64 4.33
CA PHE A 346 -2.23 28.04 4.77
C PHE A 346 -1.04 28.81 4.22
N GLN A 347 0.12 28.60 4.85
CA GLN A 347 1.40 29.18 4.44
C GLN A 347 2.44 28.08 4.29
N LEU A 348 3.23 28.12 3.21
CA LEU A 348 4.41 27.29 3.03
C LEU A 348 5.67 28.12 3.21
N ARG A 349 6.61 27.58 3.97
CA ARG A 349 7.94 28.14 4.17
C ARG A 349 8.97 27.37 3.36
N ARG A 350 10.12 27.94 3.22
CA ARG A 350 11.26 27.31 2.58
C ARG A 350 11.58 25.98 3.25
N PHE A 351 11.82 24.94 2.44
CA PHE A 351 12.06 23.54 2.84
C PHE A 351 10.85 22.81 3.45
N ASP A 352 9.66 23.41 3.48
CA ASP A 352 8.46 22.69 3.87
C ASP A 352 8.18 21.56 2.87
N ARG A 353 7.89 20.39 3.40
CA ARG A 353 7.39 19.22 2.67
C ARG A 353 5.96 18.97 3.14
N ALA A 354 5.03 19.73 2.53
CA ALA A 354 3.62 19.71 2.92
C ALA A 354 2.83 18.70 2.10
N PHE A 355 2.05 17.85 2.77
CA PHE A 355 1.18 16.89 2.12
C PHE A 355 -0.29 17.28 2.32
N LEU A 356 -1.04 17.32 1.22
CA LEU A 356 -2.43 17.75 1.16
C LEU A 356 -3.34 16.53 1.23
N LEU A 357 -4.02 16.32 2.35
CA LEU A 357 -4.96 15.23 2.58
C LEU A 357 -6.41 15.71 2.55
N GLY A 358 -7.33 14.79 2.33
CA GLY A 358 -8.77 15.01 2.34
C GLY A 358 -9.51 13.98 1.50
N PRO A 359 -10.84 13.86 1.66
CA PRO A 359 -11.65 12.90 0.91
C PRO A 359 -11.61 13.15 -0.60
N ASN A 360 -11.99 12.14 -1.37
CA ASN A 360 -12.07 12.31 -2.82
C ASN A 360 -13.16 13.34 -3.18
N GLY A 361 -12.82 14.24 -4.11
CA GLY A 361 -13.72 15.31 -4.54
C GLY A 361 -13.75 16.54 -3.64
N CYS A 362 -12.93 16.63 -2.58
CA CYS A 362 -12.79 17.84 -1.76
C CYS A 362 -11.98 18.97 -2.44
N GLY A 363 -11.47 18.75 -3.66
CA GLY A 363 -10.83 19.79 -4.45
C GLY A 363 -9.31 19.89 -4.37
N LYS A 364 -8.60 18.86 -3.91
CA LYS A 364 -7.12 18.83 -3.83
C LYS A 364 -6.47 19.22 -5.17
N THR A 365 -6.80 18.50 -6.24
CA THR A 365 -6.33 18.79 -7.60
C THR A 365 -6.78 20.18 -8.09
N THR A 366 -8.00 20.61 -7.73
CA THR A 366 -8.52 21.93 -8.08
C THR A 366 -7.71 23.04 -7.42
N LEU A 367 -7.33 22.86 -6.14
CA LEU A 367 -6.46 23.81 -5.45
C LEU A 367 -5.09 23.92 -6.14
N LEU A 368 -4.46 22.80 -6.50
CA LEU A 368 -3.20 22.82 -7.24
C LEU A 368 -3.37 23.53 -8.60
N LYS A 369 -4.46 23.28 -9.34
CA LYS A 369 -4.77 23.97 -10.62
C LYS A 369 -4.97 25.47 -10.44
N ILE A 370 -5.56 25.92 -9.34
CA ILE A 370 -5.67 27.34 -9.01
C ILE A 370 -4.28 27.95 -8.77
N LEU A 371 -3.43 27.27 -7.98
CA LEU A 371 -2.08 27.75 -7.67
C LEU A 371 -1.18 27.88 -8.91
N ILE A 372 -1.34 27.01 -9.92
CA ILE A 372 -0.61 27.12 -11.19
C ILE A 372 -1.29 28.03 -12.22
N GLY A 373 -2.45 28.64 -11.87
CA GLY A 373 -3.17 29.57 -12.74
C GLY A 373 -3.99 28.94 -13.85
N LYS A 374 -4.16 27.59 -13.87
CA LYS A 374 -5.03 26.89 -14.83
C LYS A 374 -6.52 27.07 -14.52
N GLU A 375 -6.86 27.30 -13.24
CA GLU A 375 -8.22 27.54 -12.77
C GLU A 375 -8.27 28.84 -11.97
N ARG A 376 -9.45 29.49 -11.90
CA ARG A 376 -9.66 30.70 -11.12
C ARG A 376 -10.38 30.36 -9.83
N ALA A 377 -9.92 30.92 -8.71
CA ALA A 377 -10.68 30.91 -7.46
C ALA A 377 -11.92 31.82 -7.57
N ASP A 378 -12.98 31.49 -6.85
CA ASP A 378 -14.18 32.31 -6.77
C ASP A 378 -14.00 33.46 -5.74
N SER A 379 -13.24 33.19 -4.67
CA SER A 379 -12.84 34.21 -3.68
C SER A 379 -11.50 33.86 -3.05
N GLY A 380 -10.93 34.83 -2.32
CA GLY A 380 -9.62 34.72 -1.70
C GLY A 380 -8.47 35.10 -2.63
N SER A 381 -7.24 34.89 -2.15
CA SER A 381 -6.02 35.22 -2.90
C SER A 381 -4.88 34.30 -2.52
N TYR A 382 -3.89 34.18 -3.40
CA TYR A 382 -2.63 33.52 -3.10
C TYR A 382 -1.45 34.35 -3.62
N LEU A 383 -0.31 34.22 -2.97
CA LEU A 383 0.90 34.94 -3.34
C LEU A 383 2.11 34.02 -3.21
N PHE A 384 2.90 33.94 -4.29
CA PHE A 384 4.20 33.28 -4.25
C PHE A 384 5.28 34.26 -3.81
N GLY A 385 6.25 33.75 -3.06
CA GLY A 385 7.41 34.50 -2.63
C GLY A 385 8.39 34.84 -3.77
N ALA A 386 9.40 35.63 -3.46
CA ALA A 386 10.41 36.00 -4.43
C ALA A 386 11.29 34.81 -4.83
N GLY A 387 11.64 34.73 -6.11
CA GLY A 387 12.52 33.70 -6.68
C GLY A 387 11.87 32.32 -6.83
N VAL A 388 10.54 32.21 -6.69
CA VAL A 388 9.82 30.94 -6.85
C VAL A 388 9.76 30.53 -8.32
N GLN A 389 10.26 29.33 -8.62
CA GLN A 389 10.16 28.65 -9.90
C GLN A 389 9.34 27.37 -9.68
N LEU A 390 8.11 27.36 -10.25
CA LEU A 390 7.15 26.26 -10.04
C LEU A 390 7.40 25.11 -10.99
N GLY A 391 7.44 23.89 -10.45
CA GLY A 391 7.32 22.64 -11.17
C GLY A 391 6.00 21.96 -10.80
N TYR A 392 5.23 21.55 -11.81
CA TYR A 392 3.95 20.89 -11.60
C TYR A 392 3.92 19.50 -12.23
N PHE A 393 3.58 18.50 -11.43
CA PHE A 393 3.30 17.15 -11.90
C PHE A 393 1.80 16.92 -11.91
N ASP A 394 1.24 16.64 -13.08
CA ASP A 394 -0.18 16.47 -13.31
C ASP A 394 -0.58 14.99 -13.25
N GLN A 395 -1.56 14.64 -12.46
CA GLN A 395 -2.13 13.30 -12.40
C GLN A 395 -2.57 12.75 -13.76
N THR A 396 -3.09 13.61 -14.65
CA THR A 396 -3.56 13.23 -15.98
C THR A 396 -2.44 13.12 -17.02
N LEU A 397 -1.20 13.49 -16.65
CA LEU A 397 -0.03 13.53 -17.54
C LEU A 397 -0.27 14.35 -18.83
N SER A 398 -1.18 15.34 -18.75
CA SER A 398 -1.59 16.19 -19.87
C SER A 398 -0.48 17.14 -20.36
N SER A 399 0.64 17.21 -19.66
CA SER A 399 1.82 18.01 -20.01
C SER A 399 2.70 17.39 -21.11
N LEU A 400 2.42 16.14 -21.49
CA LEU A 400 3.15 15.42 -22.53
C LEU A 400 2.45 15.55 -23.89
N ASP A 401 3.22 15.81 -24.96
CA ASP A 401 2.69 15.81 -26.32
C ASP A 401 2.72 14.40 -26.92
N GLY A 402 1.53 13.83 -27.14
CA GLY A 402 1.38 12.48 -27.69
C GLY A 402 2.02 12.26 -29.06
N CYS A 403 2.15 13.33 -29.87
CA CYS A 403 2.72 13.24 -31.21
C CYS A 403 4.24 13.11 -31.22
N ASN A 404 4.92 13.58 -30.16
CA ASN A 404 6.36 13.53 -30.06
C ASN A 404 6.87 12.10 -29.80
N THR A 405 8.12 11.83 -30.17
CA THR A 405 8.84 10.67 -29.65
C THR A 405 9.30 10.96 -28.20
N VAL A 406 9.61 9.91 -27.44
CA VAL A 406 10.16 10.05 -26.09
C VAL A 406 11.42 10.93 -26.10
N LEU A 407 12.28 10.75 -27.11
CA LEU A 407 13.48 11.55 -27.31
C LEU A 407 13.14 13.02 -27.58
N ASP A 408 12.24 13.28 -28.52
CA ASP A 408 11.88 14.63 -28.94
C ASP A 408 11.18 15.40 -27.81
N GLU A 409 10.37 14.74 -26.98
CA GLU A 409 9.67 15.34 -25.85
C GLU A 409 10.64 15.99 -24.84
N ILE A 410 11.81 15.41 -24.64
CA ILE A 410 12.85 15.98 -23.78
C ILE A 410 13.77 16.92 -24.54
N TRP A 411 14.18 16.55 -25.75
CA TRP A 411 15.15 17.33 -26.51
C TRP A 411 14.60 18.68 -26.99
N ASN A 412 13.30 18.77 -27.31
CA ASN A 412 12.66 20.03 -27.67
C ASN A 412 12.66 21.07 -26.52
N LEU A 413 12.70 20.64 -25.27
CA LEU A 413 12.78 21.52 -24.11
C LEU A 413 14.21 21.97 -23.80
N HIS A 414 15.20 21.11 -24.11
CA HIS A 414 16.61 21.32 -23.77
C HIS A 414 17.48 21.15 -25.02
N ARG A 415 17.32 22.06 -25.98
CA ARG A 415 18.04 22.02 -27.26
C ARG A 415 19.54 22.25 -27.15
N ASP A 416 20.01 22.70 -26.00
CA ASP A 416 21.41 22.81 -25.60
C ASP A 416 22.04 21.47 -25.28
N PHE A 417 21.23 20.42 -25.03
CA PHE A 417 21.73 19.08 -24.76
C PHE A 417 22.07 18.34 -26.05
N THR A 418 23.17 17.59 -26.01
CA THR A 418 23.48 16.63 -27.08
C THR A 418 22.52 15.44 -27.01
N GLU A 419 22.24 14.83 -28.16
CA GLU A 419 21.41 13.61 -28.24
C GLU A 419 21.92 12.51 -27.29
N ALA A 420 23.25 12.32 -27.21
CA ALA A 420 23.84 11.35 -26.30
C ALA A 420 23.50 11.64 -24.81
N ARG A 421 23.49 12.91 -24.40
CA ARG A 421 23.10 13.29 -23.03
C ARG A 421 21.63 13.01 -22.78
N VAL A 422 20.73 13.34 -23.74
CA VAL A 422 19.31 13.05 -23.62
C VAL A 422 19.07 11.54 -23.51
N ARG A 423 19.73 10.73 -24.34
CA ARG A 423 19.64 9.27 -24.26
C ARG A 423 20.15 8.71 -22.93
N THR A 424 21.22 9.29 -22.38
CA THR A 424 21.72 8.90 -21.05
C THR A 424 20.68 9.17 -19.95
N LEU A 425 20.06 10.37 -19.96
CA LEU A 425 19.00 10.74 -19.02
C LEU A 425 17.78 9.82 -19.19
N LEU A 426 17.33 9.56 -20.41
CA LEU A 426 16.24 8.63 -20.68
C LEU A 426 16.58 7.20 -20.22
N GLY A 427 17.83 6.78 -20.40
CA GLY A 427 18.31 5.47 -19.90
C GLY A 427 18.25 5.33 -18.37
N GLN A 428 18.50 6.43 -17.63
CA GLN A 428 18.31 6.48 -16.18
C GLN A 428 16.84 6.30 -15.77
N PHE A 429 15.90 6.67 -16.65
CA PHE A 429 14.47 6.48 -16.48
C PHE A 429 13.93 5.22 -17.15
N LEU A 430 14.82 4.26 -17.44
CA LEU A 430 14.51 2.95 -18.02
C LEU A 430 13.94 3.00 -19.45
N PHE A 431 14.19 4.07 -20.21
CA PHE A 431 13.96 4.09 -21.64
C PHE A 431 15.23 3.64 -22.36
N CYS A 432 15.25 2.39 -22.82
CA CYS A 432 16.45 1.77 -23.41
C CYS A 432 16.26 1.50 -24.90
N ALA A 433 17.37 1.53 -25.62
CA ALA A 433 17.43 1.15 -27.05
C ALA A 433 16.33 1.82 -27.89
N ASP A 434 15.39 1.05 -28.44
CA ASP A 434 14.34 1.52 -29.34
C ASP A 434 13.18 2.24 -28.64
N ASP A 435 13.09 2.16 -27.30
CA ASP A 435 12.02 2.82 -26.53
C ASP A 435 12.05 4.36 -26.69
N VAL A 436 13.24 4.93 -26.90
CA VAL A 436 13.39 6.39 -27.08
C VAL A 436 12.72 6.92 -28.35
N PHE A 437 12.47 6.06 -29.33
CA PHE A 437 11.81 6.39 -30.60
C PHE A 437 10.31 6.12 -30.61
N LYS A 438 9.77 5.49 -29.54
CA LYS A 438 8.33 5.29 -29.41
C LYS A 438 7.62 6.64 -29.28
N LYS A 439 6.43 6.72 -29.85
CA LYS A 439 5.57 7.88 -29.63
C LYS A 439 5.03 7.89 -28.22
N VAL A 440 4.93 9.07 -27.62
CA VAL A 440 4.41 9.27 -26.26
C VAL A 440 2.98 8.73 -26.13
N GLU A 441 2.14 8.82 -27.16
CA GLU A 441 0.78 8.26 -27.13
C GLU A 441 0.74 6.74 -26.90
N THR A 442 1.75 6.00 -27.38
CA THR A 442 1.82 4.53 -27.29
C THR A 442 2.38 4.02 -25.95
N LEU A 443 2.87 4.92 -25.11
CA LEU A 443 3.44 4.58 -23.80
C LEU A 443 2.35 4.14 -22.81
N SER A 444 2.68 3.20 -21.96
CA SER A 444 1.90 2.83 -20.77
C SER A 444 1.80 3.99 -19.78
N GLY A 445 0.83 3.94 -18.86
CA GLY A 445 0.69 4.98 -17.82
C GLY A 445 1.95 5.16 -16.97
N GLY A 446 2.62 4.07 -16.60
CA GLY A 446 3.88 4.13 -15.84
C GLY A 446 5.05 4.72 -16.64
N GLU A 447 5.17 4.41 -17.92
CA GLU A 447 6.17 5.04 -18.81
C GLU A 447 5.93 6.54 -18.97
N LYS A 448 4.68 6.95 -19.20
CA LYS A 448 4.30 8.37 -19.24
C LYS A 448 4.63 9.10 -17.94
N ALA A 449 4.36 8.48 -16.79
CA ALA A 449 4.69 9.04 -15.47
C ALA A 449 6.20 9.24 -15.32
N ARG A 450 7.04 8.25 -15.68
CA ARG A 450 8.50 8.38 -15.65
C ARG A 450 9.01 9.49 -16.57
N LEU A 451 8.47 9.59 -17.79
CA LEU A 451 8.83 10.66 -18.73
C LEU A 451 8.47 12.05 -18.19
N SER A 452 7.28 12.19 -17.59
CA SER A 452 6.82 13.44 -16.96
C SER A 452 7.68 13.83 -15.76
N LEU A 453 8.11 12.85 -14.95
CA LEU A 453 9.03 13.08 -13.84
C LEU A 453 10.41 13.55 -14.33
N LEU A 454 10.96 12.93 -15.38
CA LEU A 454 12.21 13.40 -16.00
C LEU A 454 12.07 14.85 -16.47
N LYS A 455 10.97 15.19 -17.14
CA LYS A 455 10.67 16.56 -17.59
C LYS A 455 10.62 17.54 -16.42
N LEU A 456 9.98 17.15 -15.32
CA LEU A 456 9.92 17.94 -14.09
C LEU A 456 11.31 18.17 -13.49
N MET A 457 12.13 17.13 -13.40
CA MET A 457 13.49 17.24 -12.84
C MET A 457 14.40 18.17 -13.64
N LEU A 458 14.22 18.18 -14.95
CA LEU A 458 15.00 19.06 -15.84
C LEU A 458 14.51 20.51 -15.84
N SER A 459 13.34 20.80 -15.26
CA SER A 459 12.75 22.15 -15.27
C SER A 459 13.48 23.18 -14.40
N GLY A 460 14.39 22.75 -13.50
CA GLY A 460 15.07 23.63 -12.55
C GLY A 460 14.15 24.24 -11.49
N ALA A 461 12.97 23.67 -11.28
CA ALA A 461 11.99 24.14 -10.30
C ALA A 461 12.54 24.06 -8.87
N ASN A 462 12.28 25.09 -8.06
CA ASN A 462 12.61 25.13 -6.63
C ASN A 462 11.40 24.96 -5.72
N VAL A 463 10.21 24.95 -6.31
CA VAL A 463 8.94 24.61 -5.63
C VAL A 463 8.19 23.58 -6.46
N LEU A 464 7.93 22.42 -5.89
CA LEU A 464 7.22 21.32 -6.54
C LEU A 464 5.77 21.26 -6.08
N LEU A 465 4.85 21.24 -7.03
CA LEU A 465 3.44 20.92 -6.82
C LEU A 465 3.18 19.56 -7.47
N LEU A 466 2.96 18.52 -6.67
CA LEU A 466 2.83 17.14 -7.15
C LEU A 466 1.41 16.62 -6.88
N ASP A 467 0.72 16.20 -7.95
CA ASP A 467 -0.63 15.63 -7.86
C ASP A 467 -0.58 14.13 -8.11
N GLU A 468 -0.67 13.33 -7.03
CA GLU A 468 -0.60 11.86 -7.01
C GLU A 468 0.61 11.30 -7.77
N PRO A 469 1.86 11.69 -7.43
CA PRO A 469 3.05 11.34 -8.21
C PRO A 469 3.41 9.85 -8.13
N THR A 470 2.88 9.11 -7.16
CA THR A 470 3.10 7.67 -6.97
C THR A 470 2.14 6.81 -7.79
N ASN A 471 1.08 7.38 -8.37
CA ASN A 471 0.13 6.64 -9.18
C ASN A 471 0.80 6.10 -10.45
N HIS A 472 0.44 4.88 -10.84
CA HIS A 472 0.99 4.15 -12.00
C HIS A 472 2.46 3.76 -11.90
N LEU A 473 3.17 4.12 -10.81
CA LEU A 473 4.54 3.68 -10.56
C LEU A 473 4.54 2.34 -9.81
N ASP A 474 5.41 1.44 -10.24
CA ASP A 474 5.72 0.23 -9.48
C ASP A 474 6.60 0.55 -8.26
N ILE A 475 6.71 -0.41 -7.36
CA ILE A 475 7.41 -0.22 -6.07
C ILE A 475 8.86 0.28 -6.27
N PRO A 476 9.70 -0.30 -7.15
CA PRO A 476 11.05 0.22 -7.36
C PRO A 476 11.08 1.67 -7.88
N SER A 477 10.14 2.04 -8.77
CA SER A 477 10.04 3.41 -9.27
C SER A 477 9.60 4.39 -8.19
N ARG A 478 8.70 3.97 -7.28
CA ARG A 478 8.29 4.78 -6.12
C ARG A 478 9.47 5.01 -5.16
N GLU A 479 10.23 3.98 -4.85
CA GLU A 479 11.41 4.07 -3.97
C GLU A 479 12.47 5.03 -4.53
N ALA A 480 12.72 4.97 -5.84
CA ALA A 480 13.63 5.90 -6.50
C ALA A 480 13.11 7.35 -6.45
N LEU A 481 11.79 7.57 -6.69
CA LEU A 481 11.16 8.88 -6.55
C LEU A 481 11.27 9.40 -5.12
N GLU A 482 11.02 8.57 -4.12
CA GLU A 482 11.16 8.91 -2.70
C GLU A 482 12.58 9.36 -2.36
N ALA A 483 13.59 8.59 -2.79
CA ALA A 483 14.98 8.93 -2.58
C ALA A 483 15.33 10.29 -3.21
N ALA A 484 14.90 10.54 -4.45
CA ALA A 484 15.14 11.80 -5.13
C ALA A 484 14.44 12.99 -4.44
N LEU A 485 13.21 12.81 -3.95
CA LEU A 485 12.49 13.87 -3.24
C LEU A 485 13.04 14.11 -1.81
N LEU A 486 13.66 13.11 -1.19
CA LEU A 486 14.41 13.29 0.06
C LEU A 486 15.64 14.18 -0.13
N ASP A 487 16.33 14.03 -1.27
CA ASP A 487 17.49 14.82 -1.62
C ASP A 487 17.14 16.21 -2.20
N PHE A 488 15.86 16.42 -2.55
CA PHE A 488 15.41 17.68 -3.13
C PHE A 488 15.55 18.84 -2.12
N GLY A 489 16.38 19.82 -2.46
CA GLY A 489 16.68 20.99 -1.62
C GLY A 489 15.66 22.14 -1.72
N GLY A 490 14.48 21.91 -2.30
CA GLY A 490 13.42 22.91 -2.44
C GLY A 490 12.24 22.71 -1.49
N THR A 491 11.14 23.39 -1.78
CA THR A 491 9.85 23.27 -1.07
C THR A 491 8.88 22.44 -1.89
N MET A 492 8.04 21.63 -1.26
CA MET A 492 7.05 20.84 -1.98
C MET A 492 5.67 20.88 -1.33
N LEU A 493 4.64 20.87 -2.19
CA LEU A 493 3.25 20.63 -1.83
C LEU A 493 2.75 19.43 -2.64
N VAL A 494 2.41 18.35 -1.95
CA VAL A 494 2.12 17.06 -2.56
C VAL A 494 0.71 16.61 -2.20
N VAL A 495 -0.07 16.22 -3.18
CA VAL A 495 -1.29 15.44 -2.99
C VAL A 495 -0.94 13.98 -3.15
N SER A 496 -1.17 13.17 -2.14
CA SER A 496 -0.98 11.71 -2.21
C SER A 496 -1.88 10.97 -1.24
N HIS A 497 -2.27 9.76 -1.62
CA HIS A 497 -2.95 8.78 -0.78
C HIS A 497 -2.00 7.67 -0.29
N ASP A 498 -0.74 7.69 -0.71
CA ASP A 498 0.29 6.73 -0.29
C ASP A 498 0.82 7.09 1.10
N ARG A 499 0.32 6.38 2.12
CA ARG A 499 0.66 6.62 3.54
C ARG A 499 2.15 6.41 3.83
N TYR A 500 2.77 5.44 3.17
CA TYR A 500 4.21 5.19 3.32
C TYR A 500 5.03 6.37 2.77
N PHE A 501 4.64 6.87 1.60
CA PHE A 501 5.24 8.03 0.97
C PHE A 501 5.09 9.29 1.84
N ILE A 502 3.89 9.50 2.42
CA ILE A 502 3.62 10.61 3.34
C ILE A 502 4.52 10.51 4.58
N ASN A 503 4.52 9.37 5.27
CA ASN A 503 5.32 9.18 6.50
C ASN A 503 6.82 9.39 6.26
N LYS A 504 7.33 9.00 5.10
CA LYS A 504 8.76 9.08 4.77
C LYS A 504 9.23 10.50 4.44
N LEU A 505 8.37 11.32 3.83
CA LEU A 505 8.76 12.60 3.25
C LEU A 505 8.18 13.81 3.97
N SER A 506 7.00 13.71 4.60
CA SER A 506 6.31 14.87 5.13
C SER A 506 7.01 15.49 6.33
N THR A 507 7.07 16.83 6.34
CA THR A 507 7.32 17.62 7.55
C THR A 507 6.00 18.13 8.14
N ARG A 508 4.96 18.21 7.29
CA ARG A 508 3.66 18.76 7.63
C ARG A 508 2.56 18.14 6.78
N VAL A 509 1.42 17.90 7.39
CA VAL A 509 0.18 17.47 6.73
C VAL A 509 -0.83 18.61 6.78
N LEU A 510 -1.44 18.91 5.62
CA LEU A 510 -2.56 19.85 5.47
C LEU A 510 -3.82 19.06 5.15
N SER A 511 -4.81 19.10 6.05
CA SER A 511 -6.11 18.46 5.84
C SER A 511 -7.11 19.45 5.30
N ILE A 512 -7.67 19.19 4.11
CA ILE A 512 -8.74 20.03 3.53
C ILE A 512 -10.10 19.40 3.79
N GLY A 513 -11.01 20.20 4.36
CA GLY A 513 -12.41 19.86 4.54
C GLY A 513 -13.35 21.02 4.20
N MET A 514 -14.66 20.84 4.42
CA MET A 514 -15.67 21.89 4.18
C MET A 514 -15.47 23.14 5.05
N GLY A 515 -14.65 23.08 6.10
CA GLY A 515 -14.38 24.17 7.04
C GLY A 515 -13.04 24.88 6.84
N GLY A 516 -12.33 24.64 5.75
CA GLY A 516 -11.02 25.22 5.49
C GLY A 516 -9.89 24.19 5.47
N ALA A 517 -8.65 24.63 5.75
CA ALA A 517 -7.49 23.78 5.86
C ALA A 517 -6.95 23.77 7.30
N GLU A 518 -6.71 22.59 7.84
CA GLU A 518 -6.04 22.40 9.12
C GLU A 518 -4.62 21.89 8.89
N SER A 519 -3.66 22.42 9.66
CA SER A 519 -2.24 22.05 9.53
C SER A 519 -1.79 21.24 10.73
N PHE A 520 -1.12 20.11 10.44
CA PHE A 520 -0.57 19.17 11.43
C PHE A 520 0.93 18.99 11.15
N ASP A 521 1.78 19.13 12.15
CA ASP A 521 3.19 18.82 12.04
C ASP A 521 3.41 17.31 12.17
N GLY A 522 4.26 16.74 11.33
CA GLY A 522 4.59 15.32 11.31
C GLY A 522 4.07 14.57 10.09
N GLY A 523 3.99 13.23 10.22
CA GLY A 523 3.58 12.30 9.17
C GLY A 523 2.10 11.95 9.20
N TYR A 524 1.75 10.94 8.37
CA TYR A 524 0.39 10.40 8.34
C TYR A 524 -0.02 9.77 9.68
N ASP A 525 0.88 9.03 10.34
CA ASP A 525 0.57 8.36 11.59
C ASP A 525 0.29 9.36 12.72
N ASP A 526 1.03 10.48 12.76
CA ASP A 526 0.77 11.59 13.69
C ASP A 526 -0.58 12.24 13.43
N TYR A 527 -0.91 12.48 12.15
CA TYR A 527 -2.22 13.00 11.74
C TYR A 527 -3.34 12.05 12.15
N ALA A 528 -3.21 10.75 11.85
CA ALA A 528 -4.23 9.75 12.17
C ALA A 528 -4.46 9.63 13.69
N ALA A 529 -3.40 9.66 14.51
CA ALA A 529 -3.49 9.65 15.96
C ALA A 529 -4.28 10.85 16.49
N ARG A 530 -4.00 12.07 16.00
CA ARG A 530 -4.72 13.29 16.41
C ARG A 530 -6.20 13.29 16.01
N ILE A 531 -6.53 12.79 14.80
CA ILE A 531 -7.94 12.66 14.38
C ILE A 531 -8.67 11.66 15.27
N ALA A 532 -8.03 10.55 15.64
CA ALA A 532 -8.60 9.57 16.56
C ALA A 532 -8.88 10.19 17.95
N GLU A 533 -7.96 10.98 18.48
CA GLU A 533 -8.13 11.72 19.74
C GLU A 533 -9.27 12.73 19.65
N GLN A 534 -9.33 13.56 18.62
CA GLN A 534 -10.41 14.53 18.40
C GLN A 534 -11.78 13.86 18.22
N SER A 535 -11.81 12.68 17.61
CA SER A 535 -13.03 11.90 17.44
C SER A 535 -13.52 11.29 18.75
N ALA A 536 -12.61 10.97 19.67
CA ALA A 536 -12.91 10.49 21.01
C ALA A 536 -13.45 11.61 21.95
N GLU A 537 -12.99 12.87 21.73
CA GLU A 537 -13.40 14.03 22.52
C GLU A 537 -14.74 14.64 22.10
N LYS A 538 -15.25 14.39 20.89
CA LYS A 538 -16.58 14.90 20.48
C LYS A 538 -17.68 14.16 21.23
N PRO A 539 -18.47 14.83 22.07
CA PRO A 539 -19.59 14.19 22.76
C PRO A 539 -20.61 13.73 21.72
N LYS A 540 -20.85 12.41 21.66
CA LYS A 540 -21.93 11.85 20.83
C LYS A 540 -23.24 12.51 21.27
N THR A 541 -23.82 13.32 20.41
CA THR A 541 -25.16 13.90 20.62
C THR A 541 -26.12 12.81 21.07
N ALA A 542 -26.67 12.98 22.24
CA ALA A 542 -27.51 12.02 22.94
C ALA A 542 -28.76 11.71 22.12
N LYS A 543 -28.82 10.51 21.53
CA LYS A 543 -30.10 9.86 21.29
C LYS A 543 -30.56 9.32 22.64
N THR A 544 -31.74 9.73 23.08
CA THR A 544 -32.43 9.24 24.26
C THR A 544 -32.49 7.71 24.27
N VAL A 545 -31.65 7.11 25.10
CA VAL A 545 -31.62 5.65 25.34
C VAL A 545 -32.21 5.41 26.74
N GLY A 546 -33.16 4.47 26.80
CA GLY A 546 -33.78 4.07 28.06
C GLY A 546 -32.75 3.41 29.03
N LYS A 547 -33.15 3.28 30.30
CA LYS A 547 -32.36 2.89 31.47
C LYS A 547 -31.46 1.65 31.38
N GLY A 548 -31.51 0.87 30.29
CA GLY A 548 -30.60 -0.28 30.05
C GLY A 548 -29.29 0.05 29.31
N GLY A 549 -29.09 1.29 28.85
CA GLY A 549 -27.91 1.68 28.06
C GLY A 549 -26.70 2.13 28.87
N GLU A 550 -26.92 2.58 30.13
CA GLU A 550 -25.80 3.05 30.98
C GLU A 550 -24.94 1.89 31.52
N ASP A 551 -25.58 0.79 31.90
CA ASP A 551 -24.87 -0.40 32.39
C ASP A 551 -24.06 -1.08 31.27
N TYR A 552 -24.60 -1.11 30.04
CA TYR A 552 -23.86 -1.63 28.87
C TYR A 552 -22.67 -0.74 28.51
N LYS A 553 -22.81 0.58 28.63
CA LYS A 553 -21.74 1.52 28.34
C LYS A 553 -20.61 1.44 29.37
N ARG A 554 -20.93 1.37 30.67
CA ARG A 554 -19.97 1.16 31.75
C ARG A 554 -19.21 -0.17 31.59
N ARG A 555 -19.91 -1.24 31.25
CA ARG A 555 -19.27 -2.54 31.00
C ARG A 555 -18.31 -2.52 29.84
N LYS A 556 -18.66 -1.85 28.73
CA LYS A 556 -17.80 -1.71 27.54
C LYS A 556 -16.59 -0.80 27.78
N GLU A 557 -16.75 0.26 28.53
CA GLU A 557 -15.65 1.16 28.93
C GLU A 557 -14.66 0.41 29.83
N ARG A 558 -15.15 -0.36 30.80
CA ARG A 558 -14.37 -1.20 31.68
C ARG A 558 -13.60 -2.29 30.91
N GLU A 559 -14.24 -3.00 29.99
CA GLU A 559 -13.56 -3.99 29.14
C GLU A 559 -12.45 -3.36 28.26
N SER A 560 -12.69 -2.14 27.77
CA SER A 560 -11.70 -1.40 27.00
C SER A 560 -10.51 -0.97 27.87
N GLU A 561 -10.75 -0.52 29.10
CA GLU A 561 -9.71 -0.13 30.04
C GLU A 561 -8.90 -1.36 30.51
N LEU A 562 -9.56 -2.49 30.79
CA LEU A 562 -8.89 -3.76 31.07
C LEU A 562 -7.96 -4.24 29.96
N ARG A 563 -8.38 -4.12 28.70
CA ARG A 563 -7.52 -4.47 27.56
C ARG A 563 -6.31 -3.53 27.44
N ARG A 564 -6.50 -2.23 27.68
CA ARG A 564 -5.40 -1.25 27.64
C ARG A 564 -4.39 -1.49 28.75
N THR A 565 -4.84 -1.73 29.98
CA THR A 565 -3.96 -2.04 31.12
C THR A 565 -3.23 -3.36 30.89
N ALA A 566 -3.89 -4.41 30.40
CA ALA A 566 -3.24 -5.68 30.08
C ALA A 566 -2.15 -5.53 28.99
N THR A 567 -2.41 -4.70 27.98
CA THR A 567 -1.40 -4.43 26.92
C THR A 567 -0.22 -3.62 27.47
N ALA A 568 -0.47 -2.66 28.37
CA ALA A 568 0.59 -1.87 29.00
C ALA A 568 1.46 -2.74 29.92
N ILE A 569 0.85 -3.62 30.72
CA ILE A 569 1.55 -4.61 31.56
C ILE A 569 2.49 -5.46 30.72
N LYS A 570 1.98 -6.03 29.62
CA LYS A 570 2.78 -6.86 28.72
C LYS A 570 4.01 -6.11 28.14
N ARG A 571 3.85 -4.86 27.77
CA ARG A 571 4.97 -4.02 27.30
C ARG A 571 6.00 -3.74 28.39
N CYS A 572 5.56 -3.49 29.63
CA CYS A 572 6.47 -3.34 30.74
C CYS A 572 7.26 -4.63 31.02
N GLU A 573 6.60 -5.80 30.98
CA GLU A 573 7.23 -7.11 31.15
C GLU A 573 8.26 -7.40 30.04
N GLU A 574 7.92 -7.15 28.80
CA GLU A 574 8.84 -7.32 27.66
C GLU A 574 10.08 -6.43 27.84
N ARG A 575 9.88 -5.17 28.24
CA ARG A 575 11.00 -4.24 28.46
C ARG A 575 11.84 -4.57 29.68
N ILE A 576 11.25 -5.07 30.78
CA ILE A 576 11.98 -5.55 31.96
C ILE A 576 12.85 -6.75 31.59
N ASN A 577 12.33 -7.70 30.80
CA ASN A 577 13.11 -8.84 30.33
C ASN A 577 14.30 -8.43 29.43
N GLU A 578 14.11 -7.45 28.54
CA GLU A 578 15.21 -6.90 27.74
C GLU A 578 16.31 -6.25 28.62
N LEU A 579 15.91 -5.54 29.67
CA LEU A 579 16.85 -4.93 30.61
C LEU A 579 17.59 -5.99 31.44
N ASP A 580 16.89 -7.07 31.85
CA ASP A 580 17.51 -8.21 32.54
C ASP A 580 18.62 -8.86 31.68
N GLU A 581 18.35 -9.07 30.38
CA GLU A 581 19.36 -9.60 29.46
C GLU A 581 20.54 -8.63 29.29
N LEU A 582 20.30 -7.33 29.17
CA LEU A 582 21.35 -6.31 29.06
C LEU A 582 22.20 -6.25 30.34
N ILE A 583 21.58 -6.28 31.51
CA ILE A 583 22.25 -6.31 32.82
C ILE A 583 23.11 -7.57 32.95
N ALA A 584 22.57 -8.74 32.58
CA ALA A 584 23.29 -10.00 32.61
C ALA A 584 24.53 -9.97 31.66
N ASN A 585 24.37 -9.46 30.45
CA ASN A 585 25.45 -9.34 29.47
C ASN A 585 26.54 -8.36 29.96
N THR A 586 26.15 -7.21 30.51
CA THR A 586 27.09 -6.23 31.08
C THR A 586 27.86 -6.80 32.27
N ASN A 587 27.20 -7.55 33.16
CA ASN A 587 27.86 -8.24 34.27
C ASN A 587 28.81 -9.34 33.77
N ALA A 588 28.44 -10.09 32.73
CA ALA A 588 29.32 -11.09 32.12
C ALA A 588 30.57 -10.42 31.49
N GLU A 589 30.42 -9.29 30.79
CA GLU A 589 31.55 -8.52 30.25
C GLU A 589 32.48 -8.04 31.37
N MET A 590 31.94 -7.53 32.48
CA MET A 590 32.75 -7.10 33.63
C MET A 590 33.53 -8.25 34.27
N SER A 591 33.03 -9.49 34.18
CA SER A 591 33.65 -10.67 34.77
C SER A 591 34.78 -11.27 33.91
N THR A 592 35.03 -10.77 32.71
CA THR A 592 36.12 -11.26 31.86
C THR A 592 37.48 -10.79 32.37
N PRO A 593 38.51 -11.65 32.32
CA PRO A 593 39.85 -11.28 32.87
C PRO A 593 40.48 -10.09 32.18
N GLU A 594 40.15 -9.84 30.92
CA GLU A 594 40.64 -8.72 30.11
C GLU A 594 40.01 -7.40 30.55
N THR A 595 38.70 -7.35 30.74
CA THR A 595 37.97 -6.16 31.21
C THR A 595 38.26 -5.85 32.67
N ALA A 596 38.40 -6.87 33.54
CA ALA A 596 38.71 -6.68 34.94
C ALA A 596 40.09 -6.04 35.19
N ALA A 597 41.00 -6.10 34.21
CA ALA A 597 42.32 -5.45 34.27
C ALA A 597 42.28 -3.99 33.82
N ASP A 598 41.22 -3.55 33.13
CA ASP A 598 41.04 -2.18 32.63
C ASP A 598 40.10 -1.37 33.53
N TYR A 599 40.69 -0.57 34.41
CA TYR A 599 39.94 0.24 35.39
C TYR A 599 38.98 1.24 34.73
N ALA A 600 39.35 1.82 33.57
CA ALA A 600 38.51 2.80 32.87
C ALA A 600 37.25 2.11 32.30
N ARG A 601 37.42 0.93 31.73
CA ARG A 601 36.31 0.16 31.17
C ARG A 601 35.37 -0.37 32.26
N VAL A 602 35.91 -0.80 33.42
CA VAL A 602 35.11 -1.22 34.58
C VAL A 602 34.27 -0.06 35.11
N MET A 603 34.81 1.16 35.19
CA MET A 603 34.02 2.34 35.61
C MET A 603 32.87 2.64 34.64
N GLU A 604 33.11 2.61 33.33
CA GLU A 604 32.09 2.83 32.31
C GLU A 604 30.95 1.80 32.37
N LEU A 605 31.30 0.53 32.52
CA LEU A 605 30.35 -0.55 32.67
C LEU A 605 29.55 -0.45 33.99
N THR A 606 30.17 -0.01 35.07
CA THR A 606 29.52 0.21 36.37
C THR A 606 28.49 1.35 36.27
N GLU A 607 28.84 2.46 35.59
CA GLU A 607 27.88 3.55 35.36
C GLU A 607 26.71 3.11 34.48
N THR A 608 26.99 2.31 33.43
CA THR A 608 25.98 1.72 32.58
C THR A 608 25.03 0.80 33.36
N LEU A 609 25.57 -0.07 34.22
CA LEU A 609 24.78 -0.91 35.11
C LEU A 609 23.92 -0.09 36.07
N GLY A 610 24.46 1.01 36.63
CA GLY A 610 23.70 1.91 37.50
C GLY A 610 22.47 2.50 36.77
N ARG A 611 22.63 2.91 35.50
CA ARG A 611 21.56 3.44 34.68
C ARG A 611 20.52 2.37 34.34
N LEU A 612 20.95 1.18 33.90
CA LEU A 612 20.05 0.08 33.56
C LEU A 612 19.22 -0.39 34.77
N ASN A 613 19.83 -0.52 35.94
CA ASN A 613 19.14 -0.86 37.17
C ASN A 613 18.14 0.23 37.60
N GLY A 614 18.46 1.51 37.38
CA GLY A 614 17.55 2.63 37.62
C GLY A 614 16.32 2.55 36.73
N GLU A 615 16.50 2.36 35.41
CA GLU A 615 15.41 2.19 34.43
C GLU A 615 14.54 0.97 34.78
N GLN A 616 15.15 -0.13 35.16
CA GLN A 616 14.44 -1.34 35.58
C GLN A 616 13.57 -1.10 36.82
N THR A 617 14.09 -0.40 37.82
CA THR A 617 13.35 -0.08 39.05
C THR A 617 12.13 0.81 38.76
N GLU A 618 12.27 1.82 37.90
CA GLU A 618 11.15 2.67 37.47
C GLU A 618 10.07 1.87 36.74
N LEU A 619 10.47 0.97 35.84
CA LEU A 619 9.52 0.10 35.11
C LEU A 619 8.82 -0.89 36.01
N MET A 620 9.50 -1.44 37.03
CA MET A 620 8.87 -2.32 38.03
C MET A 620 7.81 -1.58 38.85
N LEU A 621 8.05 -0.32 39.20
CA LEU A 621 7.04 0.51 39.88
C LEU A 621 5.83 0.78 38.98
N GLN A 622 6.05 1.09 37.72
CA GLN A 622 4.97 1.27 36.74
C GLN A 622 4.18 -0.01 36.52
N TRP A 623 4.85 -1.15 36.46
CA TRP A 623 4.21 -2.47 36.35
C TRP A 623 3.31 -2.77 37.56
N GLU A 624 3.79 -2.50 38.78
CA GLU A 624 3.02 -2.68 40.02
C GLU A 624 1.78 -1.77 40.07
N GLU A 625 1.88 -0.51 39.63
CA GLU A 625 0.75 0.40 39.51
C GLU A 625 -0.30 -0.10 38.51
N LEU A 626 0.13 -0.61 37.36
CA LEU A 626 -0.74 -1.16 36.33
C LEU A 626 -1.43 -2.45 36.77
N GLU A 627 -0.73 -3.35 37.49
CA GLU A 627 -1.32 -4.56 38.07
C GLU A 627 -2.35 -4.23 39.15
N ASN A 628 -2.07 -3.25 40.02
CA ASN A 628 -3.02 -2.77 41.00
C ASN A 628 -4.27 -2.15 40.33
N ARG A 629 -4.08 -1.41 39.23
CA ARG A 629 -5.21 -0.84 38.46
C ARG A 629 -6.05 -1.93 37.82
N LYS A 630 -5.42 -2.96 37.25
CA LYS A 630 -6.10 -4.11 36.66
C LYS A 630 -6.93 -4.84 37.73
N ALA A 631 -6.34 -5.12 38.90
CA ALA A 631 -7.03 -5.78 40.00
C ALA A 631 -8.23 -4.97 40.52
N GLN A 632 -8.14 -3.64 40.57
CA GLN A 632 -9.27 -2.76 40.90
C GLN A 632 -10.39 -2.89 39.85
N LEU A 633 -10.04 -2.86 38.56
CA LEU A 633 -11.00 -3.02 37.47
C LEU A 633 -11.63 -4.43 37.43
N GLU A 634 -10.95 -5.46 37.88
CA GLU A 634 -11.47 -6.83 38.01
C GLU A 634 -12.33 -7.04 39.27
N GLY A 635 -12.06 -6.28 40.35
CA GLY A 635 -12.76 -6.40 41.63
C GLY A 635 -14.04 -5.57 41.78
N GLU A 636 -14.41 -4.77 40.79
CA GLU A 636 -15.66 -3.98 40.77
C GLU A 636 -16.86 -4.76 40.17
N GLU A 637 -16.96 -6.09 40.36
CA GLU A 637 -18.12 -6.91 39.98
C GLU A 637 -19.37 -6.63 40.81
#